data_4a8bdfd599cda3b42d0aefdab13b1a7c
#
_entry.id   4a8bdfd599cda3b42d0aefdab13b1a7c
#
_cell.length_a   1.000
_cell.length_b   1.000
_cell.length_c   1.000
_cell.angle_alpha   90.00
_cell.angle_beta   90.00
_cell.angle_gamma   90.00
#
_symmetry.space_group_name_H-M   'P 1'
#
loop_
_entity.id
_entity.type
_entity.pdbx_description
1 polymer ?
#
loop_
_entity_poly.entity_id
_entity_poly.type
_entity_poly.pdbx_seq_one_letter_code
_entity_poly.pdbx_strand_id
1 'polypeptide(L)'
;MVAHHYAGRPESRYRYDDTGRVTEQVNPEGLDYRFEYGESRVIITDSLNRREVLYTEGEGGLKRVVKKEHADGSITRSEYDEAGRLKAQTDAAGRRTEYRLHMASGKLTSVVLPDGRTVRYGYNNQLQLTSVTYPDGLRSSRKYDRQGRLAEETSRNGNITRWFYDSSRSGLPCAVEDGTGVRRRITRNRYGQLQAFTDCSGYTTRYEYDRYGQQIAVHREEGISTYSSYNPRGQLVSQRDAQGRETRYEYSAAGDLTAIVAPDGSRSEIQYDAWGKAVSTTQGGLTRSMGYDAAGRITVLTNENGSQSTFRYDPVDRLTEQRGFDGRTQRYQYDLTGKLTQSEDEGLITLWHYDASDRITRRTVNGEPAEQWQYDDHGWLTEISHLSEGHRVAVHYGYDDKGRLTGERQTVETPETGEMLWEHETGHAYSEQGLATRQEPDGLPPVEWLTYGSGYLAGMKLGGTPLVEYTRDRLHRETARSFGGEAYELATAWNTSGQLRSRHLNLPQLDRDYDWNDNGQLIRISGPQESREYRYSDTGRLTGVHTTAANLDIDIPYATDPAGNRLPDPELHPDSTLTAWPDNRIAEDAHYVYRYDEYGRLAEKTDRIPEGVIRMHDERTHHYHYDSQHRLVFYTRIQHGEPQVESRYLYDPLGRRTGKRVWRRERDLTGWMSLSRKPE
;
A
#
# COMPACT_ATOMS: atom_id res chain seq x y z
N MET A 1 -41.63 1.91 -13.43
CA MET A 1 -40.76 0.74 -13.56
C MET A 1 -41.06 -0.22 -12.41
N VAL A 2 -41.58 -1.41 -12.70
CA VAL A 2 -41.94 -2.39 -11.64
C VAL A 2 -40.80 -3.38 -11.37
N ALA A 3 -39.90 -3.53 -12.31
CA ALA A 3 -38.76 -4.41 -12.18
C ALA A 3 -37.62 -3.99 -13.15
N HIS A 4 -36.40 -4.31 -12.82
CA HIS A 4 -35.26 -4.21 -13.73
C HIS A 4 -34.21 -5.26 -13.41
N HIS A 5 -33.43 -5.63 -14.41
CA HIS A 5 -32.25 -6.47 -14.24
C HIS A 5 -31.20 -6.12 -15.29
N TYR A 6 -29.97 -6.41 -14.98
CA TYR A 6 -28.89 -6.43 -15.97
C TYR A 6 -28.80 -7.81 -16.63
N ALA A 7 -28.30 -7.84 -17.85
CA ALA A 7 -28.17 -9.09 -18.60
C ALA A 7 -27.44 -10.17 -17.77
N GLY A 8 -28.07 -11.34 -17.63
CA GLY A 8 -27.54 -12.44 -16.85
C GLY A 8 -27.65 -12.29 -15.32
N ARG A 9 -28.33 -11.26 -14.83
CA ARG A 9 -28.52 -11.02 -13.40
C ARG A 9 -29.97 -11.23 -12.99
N PRO A 10 -30.23 -11.59 -11.72
CA PRO A 10 -31.57 -11.62 -11.19
C PRO A 10 -32.21 -10.24 -11.15
N GLU A 11 -33.50 -10.23 -11.00
CA GLU A 11 -34.36 -9.06 -11.10
C GLU A 11 -34.56 -8.39 -9.75
N SER A 12 -34.44 -7.05 -9.72
CA SER A 12 -34.95 -6.21 -8.62
C SER A 12 -36.38 -5.79 -8.91
N ARG A 13 -37.24 -5.82 -7.89
CA ARG A 13 -38.65 -5.50 -8.01
C ARG A 13 -39.03 -4.33 -7.09
N TYR A 14 -40.03 -3.54 -7.56
CA TYR A 14 -40.46 -2.34 -6.86
C TYR A 14 -41.95 -2.39 -6.66
N ARG A 15 -42.42 -1.92 -5.47
CA ARG A 15 -43.79 -1.64 -5.20
C ARG A 15 -43.98 -0.15 -4.97
N TYR A 16 -45.16 0.36 -5.31
CA TYR A 16 -45.48 1.79 -5.27
C TYR A 16 -46.74 2.05 -4.45
N ASP A 17 -46.82 3.25 -3.87
CA ASP A 17 -48.05 3.74 -3.27
C ASP A 17 -48.96 4.40 -4.33
N ASP A 18 -50.13 4.90 -3.87
CA ASP A 18 -51.12 5.52 -4.76
C ASP A 18 -50.64 6.81 -5.42
N THR A 19 -49.55 7.43 -4.90
CA THR A 19 -48.95 8.64 -5.45
C THR A 19 -47.75 8.35 -6.35
N GLY A 20 -47.43 7.07 -6.57
CA GLY A 20 -46.32 6.67 -7.44
C GLY A 20 -44.95 6.64 -6.79
N ARG A 21 -44.88 6.70 -5.46
CA ARG A 21 -43.60 6.60 -4.73
C ARG A 21 -43.30 5.14 -4.41
N VAL A 22 -41.99 4.76 -4.47
CA VAL A 22 -41.56 3.42 -4.12
C VAL A 22 -41.74 3.16 -2.62
N THR A 23 -42.48 2.14 -2.27
CA THR A 23 -42.68 1.72 -0.88
C THR A 23 -41.85 0.51 -0.50
N GLU A 24 -41.47 -0.31 -1.47
CA GLU A 24 -40.68 -1.50 -1.27
C GLU A 24 -39.76 -1.75 -2.48
N GLN A 25 -38.52 -2.09 -2.22
CA GLN A 25 -37.60 -2.58 -3.20
C GLN A 25 -37.07 -3.94 -2.76
N VAL A 26 -37.36 -4.98 -3.55
CA VAL A 26 -36.87 -6.34 -3.28
C VAL A 26 -35.70 -6.62 -4.19
N ASN A 27 -34.58 -6.87 -3.60
CA ASN A 27 -33.33 -7.19 -4.32
C ASN A 27 -33.00 -8.67 -4.17
N PRO A 28 -32.52 -9.32 -5.26
CA PRO A 28 -32.30 -10.77 -5.24
C PRO A 28 -31.24 -11.23 -4.24
N GLU A 29 -30.25 -10.39 -3.92
CA GLU A 29 -29.22 -10.69 -2.91
C GLU A 29 -29.69 -10.67 -1.46
N GLY A 30 -30.96 -10.30 -1.25
CA GLY A 30 -31.58 -10.31 0.06
C GLY A 30 -31.50 -8.99 0.83
N LEU A 31 -30.83 -7.95 0.30
CA LEU A 31 -30.86 -6.61 0.88
C LEU A 31 -32.06 -5.84 0.31
N ASP A 32 -33.19 -5.98 0.98
CA ASP A 32 -34.46 -5.35 0.59
C ASP A 32 -34.64 -4.05 1.37
N TYR A 33 -35.38 -3.11 0.78
CA TYR A 33 -35.66 -1.82 1.39
C TYR A 33 -37.17 -1.58 1.50
N ARG A 34 -37.59 -1.00 2.61
CA ARG A 34 -38.95 -0.47 2.80
C ARG A 34 -38.88 1.02 3.06
N PHE A 35 -39.75 1.76 2.40
CA PHE A 35 -39.81 3.22 2.46
C PHE A 35 -41.14 3.65 3.07
N GLU A 36 -41.05 4.43 4.12
CA GLU A 36 -42.25 5.02 4.77
C GLU A 36 -42.16 6.54 4.60
N TYR A 37 -43.16 7.13 3.95
CA TYR A 37 -43.17 8.55 3.65
C TYR A 37 -44.07 9.29 4.63
N GLY A 38 -43.52 10.26 5.32
CA GLY A 38 -44.28 11.22 6.13
C GLY A 38 -44.33 12.58 5.41
N GLU A 39 -44.86 13.58 6.11
CA GLU A 39 -45.03 14.94 5.56
C GLU A 39 -43.65 15.57 5.25
N SER A 40 -42.68 15.43 6.13
CA SER A 40 -41.33 16.01 6.01
C SER A 40 -40.23 15.02 6.28
N ARG A 41 -40.51 13.72 6.22
CA ARG A 41 -39.45 12.69 6.44
C ARG A 41 -39.72 11.43 5.62
N VAL A 42 -38.66 10.68 5.38
CA VAL A 42 -38.69 9.35 4.78
C VAL A 42 -37.93 8.41 5.69
N ILE A 43 -38.58 7.32 6.09
CA ILE A 43 -37.95 6.25 6.87
C ILE A 43 -37.60 5.12 5.92
N ILE A 44 -36.32 4.74 5.90
CA ILE A 44 -35.79 3.64 5.07
C ILE A 44 -35.35 2.54 6.01
N THR A 45 -35.96 1.37 5.91
CA THR A 45 -35.58 0.19 6.69
C THR A 45 -35.17 -0.93 5.72
N ASP A 46 -34.01 -1.52 5.93
CA ASP A 46 -33.53 -2.64 5.12
C ASP A 46 -33.79 -3.99 5.80
N SER A 47 -33.52 -5.07 5.08
CA SER A 47 -33.71 -6.45 5.56
C SER A 47 -32.74 -6.87 6.66
N LEU A 48 -31.69 -6.09 6.92
CA LEU A 48 -30.79 -6.24 8.07
C LEU A 48 -31.24 -5.44 9.29
N ASN A 49 -32.49 -4.90 9.25
CA ASN A 49 -33.05 -4.04 10.26
C ASN A 49 -32.30 -2.74 10.51
N ARG A 50 -31.56 -2.28 9.53
CA ARG A 50 -30.89 -0.97 9.58
C ARG A 50 -31.92 0.08 9.18
N ARG A 51 -32.04 1.11 10.02
CA ARG A 51 -33.03 2.16 9.83
C ARG A 51 -32.35 3.50 9.63
N GLU A 52 -32.64 4.15 8.53
CA GLU A 52 -32.24 5.53 8.25
C GLU A 52 -33.46 6.42 8.15
N VAL A 53 -33.37 7.65 8.62
CA VAL A 53 -34.41 8.64 8.50
C VAL A 53 -33.91 9.88 7.81
N LEU A 54 -34.53 10.24 6.71
CA LEU A 54 -34.24 11.45 5.96
C LEU A 54 -35.27 12.51 6.26
N TYR A 55 -34.88 13.66 6.79
CA TYR A 55 -35.74 14.80 7.03
C TYR A 55 -35.59 15.80 5.89
N THR A 56 -36.71 16.24 5.32
CA THR A 56 -36.73 17.11 4.14
C THR A 56 -37.39 18.42 4.41
N GLU A 57 -36.96 19.46 3.71
CA GLU A 57 -37.59 20.77 3.63
C GLU A 57 -37.82 21.16 2.18
N GLY A 58 -38.78 22.06 1.92
CA GLY A 58 -39.17 22.49 0.59
C GLY A 58 -40.48 21.85 0.13
N GLU A 59 -40.97 22.25 -1.04
CA GLU A 59 -42.21 21.78 -1.62
C GLU A 59 -42.01 21.12 -2.98
N GLY A 60 -42.79 20.09 -3.24
CA GLY A 60 -42.78 19.37 -4.51
C GLY A 60 -41.44 18.77 -4.88
N GLY A 61 -41.00 18.97 -6.11
CA GLY A 61 -39.71 18.50 -6.62
C GLY A 61 -38.46 19.25 -6.09
N LEU A 62 -38.69 20.26 -5.26
CA LEU A 62 -37.61 21.08 -4.66
C LEU A 62 -37.26 20.64 -3.22
N LYS A 63 -37.81 19.54 -2.76
CA LYS A 63 -37.46 19.00 -1.43
C LYS A 63 -36.01 18.61 -1.34
N ARG A 64 -35.38 19.03 -0.26
CA ARG A 64 -33.95 18.72 0.02
C ARG A 64 -33.80 18.09 1.40
N VAL A 65 -32.87 17.16 1.52
CA VAL A 65 -32.56 16.51 2.80
C VAL A 65 -31.71 17.49 3.65
N VAL A 66 -32.28 17.90 4.79
CA VAL A 66 -31.65 18.82 5.74
C VAL A 66 -31.06 18.11 6.95
N LYS A 67 -31.50 16.88 7.23
CA LYS A 67 -31.07 16.06 8.36
C LYS A 67 -31.18 14.61 7.99
N LYS A 68 -30.15 13.84 8.33
CA LYS A 68 -30.15 12.39 8.16
C LYS A 68 -29.79 11.73 9.49
N GLU A 69 -30.69 10.85 9.95
CA GLU A 69 -30.43 9.95 11.07
C GLU A 69 -29.94 8.62 10.49
N HIS A 70 -28.71 8.26 10.79
CA HIS A 70 -28.05 7.06 10.28
C HIS A 70 -28.47 5.82 11.07
N ALA A 71 -28.16 4.65 10.53
CA ALA A 71 -28.52 3.36 11.13
C ALA A 71 -27.92 3.12 12.52
N ASP A 72 -26.81 3.78 12.87
CA ASP A 72 -26.18 3.75 14.19
C ASP A 72 -26.76 4.79 15.17
N GLY A 73 -27.76 5.56 14.76
CA GLY A 73 -28.36 6.65 15.53
C GLY A 73 -27.64 7.98 15.42
N SER A 74 -26.52 8.05 14.72
CA SER A 74 -25.82 9.32 14.48
C SER A 74 -26.59 10.23 13.54
N ILE A 75 -26.38 11.53 13.67
CA ILE A 75 -27.15 12.55 12.92
C ILE A 75 -26.19 13.46 12.18
N THR A 76 -26.44 13.63 10.90
CA THR A 76 -25.78 14.65 10.06
C THR A 76 -26.79 15.66 9.55
N ARG A 77 -26.36 16.89 9.28
CA ARG A 77 -27.22 17.99 8.85
C ARG A 77 -26.65 18.67 7.63
N SER A 78 -27.53 19.19 6.80
CA SER A 78 -27.19 20.00 5.64
C SER A 78 -28.03 21.28 5.64
N GLU A 79 -27.41 22.41 5.32
CA GLU A 79 -28.05 23.71 5.22
C GLU A 79 -27.91 24.24 3.80
N TYR A 80 -28.98 24.85 3.29
CA TYR A 80 -29.04 25.37 1.93
C TYR A 80 -29.34 26.87 1.93
N ASP A 81 -28.87 27.58 0.92
CA ASP A 81 -29.19 29.00 0.72
C ASP A 81 -30.57 29.14 0.04
N GLU A 82 -31.01 30.38 -0.17
CA GLU A 82 -32.29 30.70 -0.80
C GLU A 82 -32.39 30.18 -2.25
N ALA A 83 -31.25 30.07 -2.94
CA ALA A 83 -31.19 29.48 -4.28
C ALA A 83 -31.10 27.94 -4.26
N GLY A 84 -31.10 27.33 -3.09
CA GLY A 84 -31.06 25.88 -2.92
C GLY A 84 -29.65 25.27 -3.07
N ARG A 85 -28.62 26.07 -2.96
CA ARG A 85 -27.24 25.60 -3.01
C ARG A 85 -26.76 25.22 -1.62
N LEU A 86 -25.93 24.18 -1.51
CA LEU A 86 -25.37 23.72 -0.22
C LEU A 86 -24.50 24.83 0.39
N LYS A 87 -24.87 25.26 1.59
CA LYS A 87 -24.21 26.34 2.33
C LYS A 87 -23.37 25.82 3.51
N ALA A 88 -23.81 24.75 4.15
CA ALA A 88 -23.09 24.16 5.27
C ALA A 88 -23.48 22.69 5.48
N GLN A 89 -22.56 21.95 6.07
CA GLN A 89 -22.80 20.58 6.53
C GLN A 89 -22.31 20.45 7.97
N THR A 90 -23.08 19.72 8.78
CA THR A 90 -22.70 19.37 10.14
C THR A 90 -22.56 17.86 10.22
N ASP A 91 -21.39 17.37 10.64
CA ASP A 91 -21.11 15.95 10.75
C ASP A 91 -21.74 15.34 12.03
N ALA A 92 -21.58 14.04 12.20
CA ALA A 92 -22.18 13.31 13.32
C ALA A 92 -21.64 13.73 14.70
N ALA A 93 -20.46 14.35 14.76
CA ALA A 93 -19.89 14.91 15.98
C ALA A 93 -20.35 16.34 16.28
N GLY A 94 -21.21 16.91 15.44
CA GLY A 94 -21.70 18.27 15.57
C GLY A 94 -20.76 19.33 15.00
N ARG A 95 -19.73 18.92 14.26
CA ARG A 95 -18.74 19.83 13.67
C ARG A 95 -19.26 20.33 12.33
N ARG A 96 -19.18 21.66 12.14
CA ARG A 96 -19.76 22.33 11.00
C ARG A 96 -18.69 22.77 10.00
N THR A 97 -18.92 22.41 8.72
CA THR A 97 -18.18 22.91 7.56
C THR A 97 -19.05 23.88 6.80
N GLU A 98 -18.56 25.07 6.51
CA GLU A 98 -19.31 26.13 5.83
C GLU A 98 -18.75 26.34 4.42
N TYR A 99 -19.65 26.38 3.43
CA TYR A 99 -19.34 26.63 2.03
C TYR A 99 -19.79 28.04 1.66
N ARG A 100 -18.86 28.89 1.30
CA ARG A 100 -19.16 30.26 0.87
C ARG A 100 -19.15 30.34 -0.65
N LEU A 101 -20.26 30.79 -1.22
CA LEU A 101 -20.47 30.80 -2.64
C LEU A 101 -20.57 32.26 -3.13
N HIS A 102 -20.07 32.50 -4.35
CA HIS A 102 -20.28 33.77 -5.02
C HIS A 102 -21.76 33.90 -5.39
N MET A 103 -22.40 34.98 -4.98
CA MET A 103 -23.86 35.16 -5.07
C MET A 103 -24.41 35.02 -6.48
N ALA A 104 -23.74 35.61 -7.46
CA ALA A 104 -24.23 35.62 -8.85
C ALA A 104 -23.92 34.33 -9.60
N SER A 105 -22.69 33.78 -9.46
CA SER A 105 -22.24 32.63 -10.24
C SER A 105 -22.47 31.30 -9.56
N GLY A 106 -22.66 31.28 -8.24
CA GLY A 106 -22.75 30.04 -7.44
C GLY A 106 -21.41 29.31 -7.29
N LYS A 107 -20.32 29.88 -7.76
CA LYS A 107 -18.99 29.29 -7.63
C LYS A 107 -18.50 29.34 -6.19
N LEU A 108 -17.83 28.29 -5.75
CA LEU A 108 -17.29 28.16 -4.40
C LEU A 108 -16.10 29.13 -4.23
N THR A 109 -16.22 30.07 -3.29
CA THR A 109 -15.14 31.03 -2.99
C THR A 109 -14.31 30.67 -1.79
N SER A 110 -14.91 30.01 -0.79
CA SER A 110 -14.15 29.47 0.34
C SER A 110 -14.89 28.32 1.04
N VAL A 111 -14.13 27.50 1.72
CA VAL A 111 -14.63 26.48 2.65
C VAL A 111 -14.04 26.79 4.01
N VAL A 112 -14.90 26.97 5.01
CA VAL A 112 -14.48 27.13 6.40
C VAL A 112 -14.60 25.76 7.08
N LEU A 113 -13.48 25.19 7.46
CA LEU A 113 -13.40 23.90 8.13
C LEU A 113 -13.87 23.99 9.59
N PRO A 114 -14.23 22.88 10.24
CA PRO A 114 -14.74 22.90 11.61
C PRO A 114 -13.79 23.52 12.64
N ASP A 115 -12.46 23.48 12.39
CA ASP A 115 -11.44 24.09 13.25
C ASP A 115 -11.21 25.59 12.96
N GLY A 116 -11.98 26.17 12.04
CA GLY A 116 -11.89 27.57 11.61
C GLY A 116 -10.88 27.87 10.52
N ARG A 117 -10.08 26.90 10.10
CA ARG A 117 -9.16 27.07 8.97
C ARG A 117 -9.94 27.12 7.67
N THR A 118 -9.39 27.81 6.66
CA THR A 118 -10.08 28.03 5.40
C THR A 118 -9.31 27.52 4.20
N VAL A 119 -10.07 27.04 3.21
CA VAL A 119 -9.61 26.82 1.84
C VAL A 119 -10.24 27.94 0.99
N ARG A 120 -9.45 28.64 0.17
CA ARG A 120 -9.94 29.75 -0.65
C ARG A 120 -9.73 29.46 -2.13
N TYR A 121 -10.70 29.85 -2.94
CA TYR A 121 -10.73 29.63 -4.38
C TYR A 121 -10.78 30.96 -5.11
N GLY A 122 -9.93 31.13 -6.12
CA GLY A 122 -9.93 32.30 -6.98
C GLY A 122 -10.30 31.93 -8.41
N TYR A 123 -10.96 32.87 -9.11
CA TYR A 123 -11.45 32.66 -10.47
C TYR A 123 -11.07 33.87 -11.37
N ASN A 124 -10.96 33.60 -12.67
CA ASN A 124 -10.82 34.64 -13.67
C ASN A 124 -12.20 35.18 -14.13
N ASN A 125 -12.21 36.11 -15.08
CA ASN A 125 -13.44 36.71 -15.59
C ASN A 125 -14.36 35.70 -16.33
N GLN A 126 -13.82 34.56 -16.78
CA GLN A 126 -14.57 33.48 -17.40
C GLN A 126 -15.03 32.42 -16.38
N LEU A 127 -14.90 32.70 -15.09
CA LEU A 127 -15.26 31.80 -13.99
C LEU A 127 -14.46 30.49 -13.98
N GLN A 128 -13.27 30.49 -14.52
CA GLN A 128 -12.35 29.35 -14.42
C GLN A 128 -11.48 29.49 -13.17
N LEU A 129 -11.22 28.35 -12.52
CA LEU A 129 -10.42 28.29 -11.30
C LEU A 129 -8.97 28.71 -11.59
N THR A 130 -8.47 29.78 -10.95
CA THR A 130 -7.10 30.26 -11.11
C THR A 130 -6.23 30.03 -9.90
N SER A 131 -6.81 29.85 -8.71
CA SER A 131 -6.03 29.59 -7.50
C SER A 131 -6.80 28.83 -6.44
N VAL A 132 -6.07 28.07 -5.65
CA VAL A 132 -6.54 27.44 -4.41
C VAL A 132 -5.52 27.77 -3.33
N THR A 133 -5.97 28.40 -2.23
CA THR A 133 -5.15 28.62 -1.04
C THR A 133 -5.59 27.64 0.03
N TYR A 134 -4.66 26.79 0.46
CA TYR A 134 -4.91 25.70 1.39
C TYR A 134 -4.80 26.16 2.85
N PRO A 135 -5.32 25.40 3.80
CA PRO A 135 -5.27 25.75 5.23
C PRO A 135 -3.85 25.95 5.78
N ASP A 136 -2.84 25.33 5.19
CA ASP A 136 -1.44 25.51 5.56
C ASP A 136 -0.79 26.78 5.01
N GLY A 137 -1.56 27.59 4.28
CA GLY A 137 -1.09 28.83 3.65
C GLY A 137 -0.43 28.63 2.27
N LEU A 138 -0.21 27.41 1.85
CA LEU A 138 0.33 27.12 0.52
C LEU A 138 -0.74 27.34 -0.55
N ARG A 139 -0.29 27.70 -1.74
CA ARG A 139 -1.18 28.07 -2.85
C ARG A 139 -0.82 27.30 -4.12
N SER A 140 -1.83 26.78 -4.80
CA SER A 140 -1.72 26.34 -6.19
C SER A 140 -2.36 27.36 -7.13
N SER A 141 -1.90 27.42 -8.37
CA SER A 141 -2.41 28.38 -9.35
C SER A 141 -2.51 27.77 -10.75
N ARG A 142 -3.43 28.32 -11.56
CA ARG A 142 -3.67 27.89 -12.93
C ARG A 142 -3.75 29.08 -13.85
N LYS A 143 -3.21 28.92 -15.06
CA LYS A 143 -3.31 29.89 -16.14
C LYS A 143 -3.94 29.24 -17.37
N TYR A 144 -4.73 29.99 -18.09
CA TYR A 144 -5.45 29.53 -19.27
C TYR A 144 -5.02 30.30 -20.50
N ASP A 145 -5.09 29.69 -21.68
CA ASP A 145 -4.82 30.33 -22.92
C ASP A 145 -6.01 31.20 -23.37
N ARG A 146 -5.87 31.88 -24.53
CA ARG A 146 -6.91 32.75 -25.07
C ARG A 146 -8.21 31.98 -25.42
N GLN A 147 -8.14 30.68 -25.61
CA GLN A 147 -9.28 29.81 -25.91
C GLN A 147 -9.89 29.17 -24.67
N GLY A 148 -9.39 29.51 -23.48
CA GLY A 148 -9.88 28.96 -22.21
C GLY A 148 -9.33 27.59 -21.86
N ARG A 149 -8.30 27.11 -22.54
CA ARG A 149 -7.66 25.82 -22.24
C ARG A 149 -6.59 25.99 -21.18
N LEU A 150 -6.43 24.99 -20.32
CA LEU A 150 -5.40 25.00 -19.27
C LEU A 150 -4.01 25.02 -19.90
N ALA A 151 -3.24 26.07 -19.66
CA ALA A 151 -1.90 26.26 -20.21
C ALA A 151 -0.80 26.00 -19.20
N GLU A 152 -1.03 26.35 -17.93
CA GLU A 152 -0.02 26.22 -16.88
C GLU A 152 -0.68 25.96 -15.53
N GLU A 153 -0.07 25.09 -14.75
CA GLU A 153 -0.45 24.85 -13.36
C GLU A 153 0.80 24.87 -12.48
N THR A 154 0.73 25.64 -11.40
CA THR A 154 1.75 25.62 -10.34
C THR A 154 1.16 24.87 -9.15
N SER A 155 1.80 23.78 -8.74
CA SER A 155 1.37 22.98 -7.59
C SER A 155 1.61 23.72 -6.27
N ARG A 156 1.07 23.18 -5.17
CA ARG A 156 1.33 23.68 -3.80
C ARG A 156 2.82 23.80 -3.50
N ASN A 157 3.62 22.87 -3.99
CA ASN A 157 5.07 22.82 -3.75
C ASN A 157 5.88 23.67 -4.73
N GLY A 158 5.21 24.42 -5.60
CA GLY A 158 5.84 25.32 -6.56
C GLY A 158 6.29 24.67 -7.86
N ASN A 159 5.95 23.40 -8.11
CA ASN A 159 6.27 22.72 -9.36
C ASN A 159 5.33 23.19 -10.48
N ILE A 160 5.88 23.49 -11.64
CA ILE A 160 5.15 24.04 -12.77
C ILE A 160 4.98 22.97 -13.84
N THR A 161 3.73 22.73 -14.25
CA THR A 161 3.37 21.89 -15.41
C THR A 161 2.76 22.77 -16.48
N ARG A 162 3.20 22.62 -17.74
CA ARG A 162 2.69 23.39 -18.89
C ARG A 162 2.11 22.44 -19.93
N TRP A 163 0.98 22.84 -20.50
CA TRP A 163 0.29 22.13 -21.58
C TRP A 163 0.34 22.96 -22.84
N PHE A 164 0.61 22.28 -23.95
CA PHE A 164 0.71 22.90 -25.26
C PHE A 164 -0.36 22.31 -26.17
N TYR A 165 -0.89 23.14 -27.04
CA TYR A 165 -1.97 22.77 -27.94
C TYR A 165 -1.55 23.10 -29.37
N ASP A 166 -1.99 22.28 -30.32
CA ASP A 166 -1.75 22.54 -31.73
C ASP A 166 -2.76 23.56 -32.30
N SER A 167 -2.70 23.79 -33.62
CA SER A 167 -3.59 24.71 -34.31
C SER A 167 -5.03 24.21 -34.43
N SER A 168 -5.31 22.96 -34.03
CA SER A 168 -6.68 22.45 -34.00
C SER A 168 -7.45 23.12 -32.86
N ARG A 169 -8.77 23.14 -32.97
CA ARG A 169 -9.64 23.66 -31.89
C ARG A 169 -9.89 22.64 -30.81
N SER A 170 -9.11 21.57 -30.76
CA SER A 170 -9.22 20.52 -29.75
C SER A 170 -8.86 21.05 -28.35
N GLY A 171 -9.63 20.68 -27.37
CA GLY A 171 -9.30 20.90 -25.96
C GLY A 171 -8.24 19.95 -25.41
N LEU A 172 -7.66 19.09 -26.24
CA LEU A 172 -6.68 18.08 -25.83
C LEU A 172 -5.25 18.57 -26.13
N PRO A 173 -4.32 18.45 -25.18
CA PRO A 173 -2.94 18.90 -25.38
C PRO A 173 -2.17 18.02 -26.36
N CYS A 174 -1.25 18.60 -27.11
CA CYS A 174 -0.29 17.89 -27.96
C CYS A 174 1.08 17.73 -27.29
N ALA A 175 1.35 18.42 -26.19
CA ALA A 175 2.56 18.28 -25.41
C ALA A 175 2.32 18.68 -23.96
N VAL A 176 3.10 18.09 -23.06
CA VAL A 176 3.12 18.42 -21.64
C VAL A 176 4.56 18.60 -21.20
N GLU A 177 4.85 19.71 -20.52
CA GLU A 177 6.15 20.02 -19.93
C GLU A 177 6.03 19.93 -18.41
N ASP A 178 6.84 19.08 -17.78
CA ASP A 178 6.82 18.92 -16.33
C ASP A 178 7.68 19.96 -15.61
N GLY A 179 7.76 19.87 -14.29
CA GLY A 179 8.53 20.81 -13.45
C GLY A 179 10.02 20.81 -13.71
N THR A 180 10.57 19.80 -14.38
CA THR A 180 11.98 19.73 -14.78
C THR A 180 12.26 20.49 -16.08
N GLY A 181 11.24 21.01 -16.74
CA GLY A 181 11.34 21.69 -18.02
C GLY A 181 11.42 20.75 -19.22
N VAL A 182 11.19 19.48 -19.02
CA VAL A 182 11.25 18.45 -20.07
C VAL A 182 9.86 18.24 -20.66
N ARG A 183 9.83 18.16 -21.98
CA ARG A 183 8.58 18.09 -22.73
C ARG A 183 8.32 16.70 -23.26
N ARG A 184 7.08 16.22 -23.07
CA ARG A 184 6.55 14.99 -23.64
C ARG A 184 5.56 15.35 -24.74
N ARG A 185 5.60 14.63 -25.86
CA ARG A 185 4.74 14.90 -27.02
C ARG A 185 3.65 13.85 -27.15
N ILE A 186 2.47 14.30 -27.56
CA ILE A 186 1.28 13.48 -27.70
C ILE A 186 0.73 13.67 -29.12
N THR A 187 0.60 12.61 -29.87
CA THR A 187 -0.08 12.61 -31.17
C THR A 187 -1.38 11.83 -31.05
N ARG A 188 -2.47 12.40 -31.58
CA ARG A 188 -3.81 11.81 -31.48
C ARG A 188 -4.37 11.51 -32.86
N ASN A 189 -5.22 10.49 -32.96
CA ASN A 189 -5.97 10.23 -34.17
C ASN A 189 -7.16 11.18 -34.27
N ARG A 190 -7.91 11.07 -35.38
CA ARG A 190 -9.10 11.91 -35.64
C ARG A 190 -10.21 11.80 -34.58
N TYR A 191 -10.21 10.73 -33.79
CA TYR A 191 -11.17 10.50 -32.71
C TYR A 191 -10.68 10.98 -31.34
N GLY A 192 -9.52 11.62 -31.29
CA GLY A 192 -8.92 12.09 -30.06
C GLY A 192 -8.18 11.04 -29.23
N GLN A 193 -8.07 9.83 -29.73
CA GLN A 193 -7.37 8.75 -29.04
C GLN A 193 -5.85 8.89 -29.20
N LEU A 194 -5.10 8.46 -28.20
CA LEU A 194 -3.64 8.48 -28.18
C LEU A 194 -3.08 7.60 -29.30
N GLN A 195 -2.44 8.19 -30.30
CA GLN A 195 -1.82 7.48 -31.42
C GLN A 195 -0.34 7.25 -31.19
N ALA A 196 0.37 8.25 -30.63
CA ALA A 196 1.77 8.16 -30.31
C ALA A 196 2.09 9.02 -29.09
N PHE A 197 3.02 8.54 -28.28
CA PHE A 197 3.53 9.25 -27.13
C PHE A 197 5.05 9.22 -27.18
N THR A 198 5.69 10.41 -27.15
CA THR A 198 7.14 10.54 -27.13
C THR A 198 7.57 11.11 -25.79
N ASP A 199 8.40 10.35 -25.07
CA ASP A 199 8.88 10.79 -23.76
C ASP A 199 10.10 11.74 -23.85
N CYS A 200 10.69 12.07 -22.70
CA CYS A 200 11.83 12.98 -22.60
C CYS A 200 13.12 12.46 -23.25
N SER A 201 13.24 11.16 -23.47
CA SER A 201 14.39 10.53 -24.16
C SER A 201 14.22 10.50 -25.67
N GLY A 202 13.07 10.92 -26.18
CA GLY A 202 12.67 10.79 -27.58
C GLY A 202 12.14 9.39 -27.93
N TYR A 203 11.95 8.51 -26.93
CA TYR A 203 11.37 7.18 -27.13
C TYR A 203 9.89 7.32 -27.47
N THR A 204 9.48 6.74 -28.59
CA THR A 204 8.10 6.84 -29.07
C THR A 204 7.37 5.50 -28.91
N THR A 205 6.22 5.56 -28.24
CA THR A 205 5.27 4.45 -28.14
C THR A 205 4.09 4.75 -29.04
N ARG A 206 3.70 3.77 -29.87
CA ARG A 206 2.58 3.89 -30.83
C ARG A 206 1.47 2.94 -30.45
N TYR A 207 0.23 3.40 -30.66
CA TYR A 207 -0.98 2.67 -30.30
C TYR A 207 -1.84 2.42 -31.52
N GLU A 208 -2.40 1.23 -31.63
CA GLU A 208 -3.36 0.87 -32.67
C GLU A 208 -4.71 0.51 -32.06
N TYR A 209 -5.75 0.90 -32.74
CA TYR A 209 -7.14 0.68 -32.32
C TYR A 209 -7.93 -0.04 -33.40
N ASP A 210 -8.92 -0.85 -32.99
CA ASP A 210 -9.87 -1.44 -33.92
C ASP A 210 -10.98 -0.43 -34.30
N ARG A 211 -11.90 -0.87 -35.11
CA ARG A 211 -13.04 -0.04 -35.57
C ARG A 211 -13.96 0.43 -34.41
N TYR A 212 -13.92 -0.25 -33.28
CA TYR A 212 -14.72 0.09 -32.09
C TYR A 212 -13.98 0.99 -31.11
N GLY A 213 -12.76 1.41 -31.44
CA GLY A 213 -11.93 2.24 -30.56
C GLY A 213 -11.20 1.47 -29.46
N GLN A 214 -11.16 0.15 -29.52
CA GLN A 214 -10.45 -0.69 -28.56
C GLN A 214 -8.97 -0.79 -28.92
N GLN A 215 -8.09 -0.69 -27.94
CA GLN A 215 -6.64 -0.77 -28.15
C GLN A 215 -6.23 -2.22 -28.44
N ILE A 216 -5.77 -2.49 -29.66
CA ILE A 216 -5.38 -3.82 -30.10
C ILE A 216 -3.87 -4.05 -30.12
N ALA A 217 -3.08 -2.99 -30.14
CA ALA A 217 -1.62 -3.10 -30.12
C ALA A 217 -0.97 -1.89 -29.49
N VAL A 218 0.16 -2.13 -28.82
CA VAL A 218 1.08 -1.12 -28.33
C VAL A 218 2.45 -1.46 -28.89
N HIS A 219 3.00 -0.57 -29.73
CA HIS A 219 4.30 -0.74 -30.35
C HIS A 219 5.30 0.19 -29.69
N ARG A 220 6.28 -0.40 -29.04
CA ARG A 220 7.44 0.29 -28.52
C ARG A 220 8.61 0.06 -29.45
N GLU A 221 9.67 0.84 -29.31
CA GLU A 221 10.88 0.64 -30.09
C GLU A 221 11.56 -0.69 -29.77
N GLU A 222 12.48 -1.12 -30.60
CA GLU A 222 13.29 -2.35 -30.44
C GLU A 222 12.44 -3.65 -30.47
N GLY A 223 11.31 -3.63 -31.17
CA GLY A 223 10.47 -4.81 -31.33
C GLY A 223 9.64 -5.16 -30.09
N ILE A 224 9.52 -4.25 -29.14
CA ILE A 224 8.70 -4.45 -27.94
C ILE A 224 7.25 -4.11 -28.27
N SER A 225 6.52 -5.08 -28.80
CA SER A 225 5.12 -4.93 -29.17
C SER A 225 4.25 -5.88 -28.38
N THR A 226 3.11 -5.39 -27.90
CA THR A 226 2.10 -6.18 -27.20
C THR A 226 0.78 -6.09 -27.96
N TYR A 227 -0.03 -7.16 -27.87
CA TYR A 227 -1.27 -7.28 -28.63
C TYR A 227 -2.40 -7.69 -27.72
N SER A 228 -3.58 -7.14 -27.99
CA SER A 228 -4.82 -7.45 -27.25
C SER A 228 -5.93 -7.77 -28.24
N SER A 229 -6.80 -8.72 -27.91
CA SER A 229 -8.00 -9.00 -28.66
C SER A 229 -9.22 -9.04 -27.76
N TYR A 230 -10.38 -8.77 -28.33
CA TYR A 230 -11.63 -8.57 -27.59
C TYR A 230 -12.75 -9.40 -28.16
N ASN A 231 -13.71 -9.77 -27.33
CA ASN A 231 -14.94 -10.41 -27.79
C ASN A 231 -15.94 -9.34 -28.29
N PRO A 232 -17.08 -9.75 -28.85
CA PRO A 232 -18.10 -8.81 -29.35
C PRO A 232 -18.69 -7.88 -28.28
N ARG A 233 -18.52 -8.20 -27.00
CA ARG A 233 -18.93 -7.34 -25.87
C ARG A 233 -17.88 -6.32 -25.47
N GLY A 234 -16.72 -6.30 -26.11
CA GLY A 234 -15.62 -5.42 -25.78
C GLY A 234 -14.76 -5.86 -24.60
N GLN A 235 -14.86 -7.12 -24.17
CA GLN A 235 -14.06 -7.68 -23.09
C GLN A 235 -12.76 -8.28 -23.63
N LEU A 236 -11.67 -8.09 -22.90
CA LEU A 236 -10.35 -8.61 -23.24
C LEU A 236 -10.36 -10.15 -23.18
N VAL A 237 -10.10 -10.83 -24.30
CA VAL A 237 -10.05 -12.31 -24.35
C VAL A 237 -8.64 -12.85 -24.53
N SER A 238 -7.71 -12.03 -25.01
CA SER A 238 -6.32 -12.43 -25.20
C SER A 238 -5.39 -11.23 -25.06
N GLN A 239 -4.26 -11.47 -24.43
CA GLN A 239 -3.15 -10.52 -24.37
C GLN A 239 -1.85 -11.27 -24.65
N ARG A 240 -1.08 -10.78 -25.62
CA ARG A 240 0.18 -11.39 -26.03
C ARG A 240 1.33 -10.40 -25.78
N ASP A 241 2.37 -10.85 -25.10
CA ASP A 241 3.56 -10.04 -24.84
C ASP A 241 4.51 -10.01 -26.04
N ALA A 242 5.63 -9.29 -25.90
CA ALA A 242 6.60 -9.11 -26.97
C ALA A 242 7.35 -10.40 -27.35
N GLN A 243 7.32 -11.44 -26.52
CA GLN A 243 7.89 -12.76 -26.81
C GLN A 243 6.86 -13.74 -27.39
N GLY A 244 5.64 -13.28 -27.63
CA GLY A 244 4.56 -14.10 -28.15
C GLY A 244 3.84 -14.96 -27.10
N ARG A 245 4.13 -14.74 -25.81
CA ARG A 245 3.46 -15.45 -24.72
C ARG A 245 2.04 -14.90 -24.57
N GLU A 246 1.05 -15.78 -24.60
CA GLU A 246 -0.36 -15.41 -24.62
C GLU A 246 -1.06 -15.79 -23.33
N THR A 247 -1.76 -14.82 -22.74
CA THR A 247 -2.69 -15.01 -21.64
C THR A 247 -4.11 -14.88 -22.20
N ARG A 248 -4.98 -15.83 -21.89
CA ARG A 248 -6.38 -15.82 -22.33
C ARG A 248 -7.35 -15.65 -21.19
N TYR A 249 -8.47 -15.02 -21.49
CA TYR A 249 -9.52 -14.70 -20.52
C TYR A 249 -10.86 -15.24 -21.01
N GLU A 250 -11.58 -15.91 -20.13
CA GLU A 250 -12.90 -16.46 -20.42
C GLU A 250 -13.96 -15.78 -19.54
N TYR A 251 -15.13 -15.58 -20.09
CA TYR A 251 -16.23 -14.88 -19.42
C TYR A 251 -17.51 -15.69 -19.45
N SER A 252 -18.35 -15.49 -18.41
CA SER A 252 -19.70 -16.06 -18.35
C SER A 252 -20.65 -15.30 -19.30
N ALA A 253 -21.86 -15.84 -19.50
CA ALA A 253 -22.91 -15.14 -20.24
C ALA A 253 -23.29 -13.80 -19.60
N ALA A 254 -23.12 -13.65 -18.28
CA ALA A 254 -23.35 -12.40 -17.54
C ALA A 254 -22.19 -11.41 -17.66
N GLY A 255 -21.07 -11.80 -18.25
CA GLY A 255 -19.88 -10.96 -18.43
C GLY A 255 -18.86 -11.05 -17.30
N ASP A 256 -18.99 -12.00 -16.40
CA ASP A 256 -18.01 -12.21 -15.31
C ASP A 256 -16.81 -13.00 -15.81
N LEU A 257 -15.62 -12.61 -15.36
CA LEU A 257 -14.37 -13.33 -15.67
C LEU A 257 -14.35 -14.68 -14.95
N THR A 258 -14.49 -15.78 -15.69
CA THR A 258 -14.57 -17.14 -15.13
C THR A 258 -13.26 -17.88 -15.13
N ALA A 259 -12.36 -17.55 -16.05
CA ALA A 259 -11.05 -18.19 -16.11
C ALA A 259 -9.99 -17.28 -16.70
N ILE A 260 -8.77 -17.47 -16.22
CA ILE A 260 -7.53 -16.93 -16.80
C ILE A 260 -6.66 -18.11 -17.17
N VAL A 261 -6.28 -18.21 -18.45
CA VAL A 261 -5.39 -19.25 -18.96
C VAL A 261 -4.01 -18.64 -19.17
N ALA A 262 -3.05 -19.08 -18.37
CA ALA A 262 -1.67 -18.61 -18.45
C ALA A 262 -0.98 -19.10 -19.74
N PRO A 263 0.17 -18.53 -20.14
CA PRO A 263 0.88 -18.94 -21.35
C PRO A 263 1.28 -20.42 -21.39
N ASP A 264 1.49 -21.07 -20.25
CA ASP A 264 1.79 -22.50 -20.17
C ASP A 264 0.54 -23.41 -20.23
N GLY A 265 -0.64 -22.81 -20.34
CA GLY A 265 -1.93 -23.52 -20.38
C GLY A 265 -2.55 -23.75 -18.99
N SER A 266 -1.91 -23.38 -17.90
CA SER A 266 -2.50 -23.51 -16.56
C SER A 266 -3.69 -22.55 -16.40
N ARG A 267 -4.72 -23.01 -15.68
CA ARG A 267 -5.99 -22.30 -15.52
C ARG A 267 -6.17 -21.85 -14.07
N SER A 268 -6.58 -20.60 -13.92
CA SER A 268 -7.17 -20.09 -12.68
C SER A 268 -8.65 -19.85 -12.94
N GLU A 269 -9.52 -20.39 -12.08
CA GLU A 269 -10.96 -20.31 -12.24
C GLU A 269 -11.59 -19.50 -11.14
N ILE A 270 -12.59 -18.70 -11.47
CA ILE A 270 -13.35 -17.87 -10.54
C ILE A 270 -14.81 -18.24 -10.66
N GLN A 271 -15.45 -18.56 -9.55
CA GLN A 271 -16.89 -18.80 -9.47
C GLN A 271 -17.58 -17.61 -8.82
N TYR A 272 -18.74 -17.29 -9.32
CA TYR A 272 -19.54 -16.16 -8.88
C TYR A 272 -20.92 -16.62 -8.40
N ASP A 273 -21.49 -15.86 -7.47
CA ASP A 273 -22.90 -15.99 -7.14
C ASP A 273 -23.77 -15.39 -8.26
N ALA A 274 -25.08 -15.52 -8.12
CA ALA A 274 -26.01 -15.01 -9.12
C ALA A 274 -25.93 -13.48 -9.34
N TRP A 275 -25.31 -12.75 -8.42
CA TRP A 275 -25.20 -11.28 -8.42
C TRP A 275 -23.84 -10.77 -8.90
N GLY A 276 -22.93 -11.70 -9.21
CA GLY A 276 -21.62 -11.35 -9.76
C GLY A 276 -20.54 -11.11 -8.72
N LYS A 277 -20.77 -11.54 -7.46
CA LYS A 277 -19.69 -11.54 -6.45
C LYS A 277 -18.91 -12.84 -6.54
N ALA A 278 -17.57 -12.74 -6.50
CA ALA A 278 -16.71 -13.92 -6.50
C ALA A 278 -16.89 -14.70 -5.19
N VAL A 279 -17.28 -15.97 -5.29
CA VAL A 279 -17.47 -16.86 -4.13
C VAL A 279 -16.37 -17.88 -3.99
N SER A 280 -15.60 -18.17 -5.05
CA SER A 280 -14.43 -19.02 -4.98
C SER A 280 -13.43 -18.75 -6.09
N THR A 281 -12.17 -19.01 -5.81
CA THR A 281 -11.08 -19.03 -6.78
C THR A 281 -10.36 -20.36 -6.69
N THR A 282 -10.09 -20.97 -7.84
CA THR A 282 -9.40 -22.27 -7.92
C THR A 282 -8.18 -22.16 -8.83
N GLN A 283 -7.04 -22.59 -8.35
CA GLN A 283 -5.79 -22.67 -9.12
C GLN A 283 -5.04 -23.94 -8.72
N GLY A 284 -4.58 -24.70 -9.70
CA GLY A 284 -3.86 -25.95 -9.45
C GLY A 284 -4.65 -26.96 -8.61
N GLY A 285 -5.98 -26.94 -8.71
CA GLY A 285 -6.86 -27.81 -7.91
C GLY A 285 -7.11 -27.34 -6.47
N LEU A 286 -6.54 -26.21 -6.08
CA LEU A 286 -6.70 -25.63 -4.72
C LEU A 286 -7.71 -24.49 -4.77
N THR A 287 -8.66 -24.51 -3.85
CA THR A 287 -9.80 -23.58 -3.81
C THR A 287 -9.81 -22.72 -2.55
N ARG A 288 -10.00 -21.43 -2.75
CA ARG A 288 -10.28 -20.43 -1.71
C ARG A 288 -11.71 -19.94 -1.89
N SER A 289 -12.46 -19.81 -0.80
CA SER A 289 -13.87 -19.42 -0.82
C SER A 289 -14.12 -18.15 -0.04
N MET A 290 -15.17 -17.42 -0.44
CA MET A 290 -15.61 -16.17 0.18
C MET A 290 -17.12 -16.22 0.42
N GLY A 291 -17.53 -15.83 1.63
CA GLY A 291 -18.94 -15.69 1.99
C GLY A 291 -19.30 -14.23 2.25
N TYR A 292 -20.53 -13.85 1.92
CA TYR A 292 -21.03 -12.48 2.02
C TYR A 292 -22.34 -12.44 2.81
N ASP A 293 -22.60 -11.33 3.46
CA ASP A 293 -23.93 -11.04 4.00
C ASP A 293 -24.85 -10.41 2.92
N ALA A 294 -26.10 -10.12 3.30
CA ALA A 294 -27.06 -9.52 2.38
C ALA A 294 -26.64 -8.12 1.87
N ALA A 295 -25.82 -7.39 2.61
CA ALA A 295 -25.27 -6.09 2.19
C ALA A 295 -24.08 -6.23 1.25
N GLY A 296 -23.66 -7.45 0.92
CA GLY A 296 -22.51 -7.68 0.05
C GLY A 296 -21.15 -7.54 0.74
N ARG A 297 -21.12 -7.51 2.08
CA ARG A 297 -19.90 -7.42 2.85
C ARG A 297 -19.33 -8.83 3.08
N ILE A 298 -18.01 -8.98 3.00
CA ILE A 298 -17.34 -10.26 3.27
C ILE A 298 -17.50 -10.58 4.76
N THR A 299 -18.05 -11.76 5.07
CA THR A 299 -18.20 -12.25 6.44
C THR A 299 -17.30 -13.43 6.75
N VAL A 300 -16.93 -14.21 5.74
CA VAL A 300 -16.10 -15.40 5.87
C VAL A 300 -15.13 -15.51 4.72
N LEU A 301 -13.87 -15.79 5.01
CA LEU A 301 -12.89 -16.29 4.05
C LEU A 301 -12.50 -17.70 4.47
N THR A 302 -12.51 -18.63 3.52
CA THR A 302 -12.05 -20.01 3.74
C THR A 302 -10.81 -20.22 2.88
N ASN A 303 -9.70 -20.60 3.50
CA ASN A 303 -8.47 -20.87 2.76
C ASN A 303 -8.47 -22.30 2.18
N GLU A 304 -7.40 -22.63 1.50
CA GLU A 304 -7.26 -23.92 0.80
C GLU A 304 -7.17 -25.13 1.76
N ASN A 305 -6.91 -24.89 3.05
CA ASN A 305 -6.94 -25.91 4.11
C ASN A 305 -8.31 -26.06 4.77
N GLY A 306 -9.28 -25.22 4.43
CA GLY A 306 -10.58 -25.16 5.09
C GLY A 306 -10.62 -24.32 6.36
N SER A 307 -9.52 -23.66 6.74
CA SER A 307 -9.51 -22.70 7.85
C SER A 307 -10.27 -21.44 7.48
N GLN A 308 -10.95 -20.84 8.46
CA GLN A 308 -11.82 -19.69 8.23
C GLN A 308 -11.32 -18.44 8.95
N SER A 309 -11.43 -17.31 8.26
CA SER A 309 -11.33 -15.97 8.82
C SER A 309 -12.71 -15.33 8.76
N THR A 310 -13.15 -14.67 9.83
CA THR A 310 -14.49 -14.12 9.95
C THR A 310 -14.44 -12.61 10.20
N PHE A 311 -15.48 -11.90 9.73
CA PHE A 311 -15.58 -10.45 9.81
C PHE A 311 -16.98 -10.05 10.28
N ARG A 312 -17.03 -9.03 11.15
CA ARG A 312 -18.28 -8.43 11.61
C ARG A 312 -18.25 -6.92 11.40
N TYR A 313 -19.42 -6.36 11.18
CA TYR A 313 -19.60 -4.96 10.84
C TYR A 313 -20.63 -4.29 11.73
N ASP A 314 -20.50 -2.99 11.90
CA ASP A 314 -21.54 -2.17 12.53
C ASP A 314 -22.64 -1.79 11.52
N PRO A 315 -23.74 -1.15 11.98
CA PRO A 315 -24.85 -0.78 11.09
C PRO A 315 -24.49 0.22 9.97
N VAL A 316 -23.33 0.87 10.03
CA VAL A 316 -22.84 1.81 9.00
C VAL A 316 -21.65 1.27 8.22
N ASP A 317 -21.54 -0.07 8.16
CA ASP A 317 -20.60 -0.81 7.32
C ASP A 317 -19.13 -0.72 7.74
N ARG A 318 -18.83 -0.35 8.98
CA ARG A 318 -17.44 -0.33 9.50
C ARG A 318 -17.11 -1.66 10.14
N LEU A 319 -15.88 -2.15 9.91
CA LEU A 319 -15.40 -3.41 10.48
C LEU A 319 -15.24 -3.27 12.01
N THR A 320 -15.96 -4.10 12.78
CA THR A 320 -15.90 -4.11 14.25
C THR A 320 -15.13 -5.28 14.84
N GLU A 321 -15.07 -6.39 14.14
CA GLU A 321 -14.35 -7.58 14.59
C GLU A 321 -13.80 -8.35 13.39
N GLN A 322 -12.57 -8.84 13.54
CA GLN A 322 -11.92 -9.73 12.59
C GLN A 322 -11.26 -10.87 13.37
N ARG A 323 -11.54 -12.10 12.94
CA ARG A 323 -10.86 -13.28 13.44
C ARG A 323 -10.02 -13.89 12.31
N GLY A 324 -8.72 -14.03 12.52
CA GLY A 324 -7.81 -14.60 11.54
C GLY A 324 -7.91 -16.11 11.42
N PHE A 325 -7.23 -16.67 10.41
CA PHE A 325 -7.15 -18.13 10.22
C PHE A 325 -6.50 -18.85 11.40
N ASP A 326 -5.64 -18.19 12.15
CA ASP A 326 -4.98 -18.69 13.37
C ASP A 326 -5.86 -18.56 14.63
N GLY A 327 -7.08 -18.03 14.49
CA GLY A 327 -8.00 -17.80 15.60
C GLY A 327 -7.77 -16.52 16.39
N ARG A 328 -6.76 -15.73 16.04
CA ARG A 328 -6.46 -14.44 16.69
C ARG A 328 -7.56 -13.43 16.37
N THR A 329 -8.08 -12.77 17.39
CA THR A 329 -9.21 -11.87 17.27
C THR A 329 -8.77 -10.42 17.45
N GLN A 330 -9.23 -9.55 16.53
CA GLN A 330 -9.04 -8.11 16.58
C GLN A 330 -10.41 -7.42 16.60
N ARG A 331 -10.58 -6.40 17.44
CA ARG A 331 -11.80 -5.62 17.58
C ARG A 331 -11.52 -4.15 17.40
N TYR A 332 -12.48 -3.42 16.84
CA TYR A 332 -12.33 -2.02 16.46
C TYR A 332 -13.53 -1.20 16.93
N GLN A 333 -13.27 0.02 17.41
CA GLN A 333 -14.28 1.01 17.73
C GLN A 333 -13.94 2.33 17.03
N TYR A 334 -14.99 3.08 16.71
CA TYR A 334 -14.89 4.30 15.93
C TYR A 334 -15.59 5.45 16.64
N ASP A 335 -15.17 6.67 16.37
CA ASP A 335 -15.91 7.84 16.81
C ASP A 335 -17.12 8.10 15.88
N LEU A 336 -17.90 9.13 16.20
CA LEU A 336 -19.09 9.47 15.42
C LEU A 336 -18.76 9.92 13.98
N THR A 337 -17.53 10.30 13.69
CA THR A 337 -17.09 10.71 12.35
C THR A 337 -16.46 9.56 11.56
N GLY A 338 -16.36 8.38 12.15
CA GLY A 338 -15.80 7.18 11.51
C GLY A 338 -14.29 7.00 11.66
N LYS A 339 -13.63 7.82 12.51
CA LYS A 339 -12.21 7.61 12.80
C LYS A 339 -12.05 6.48 13.82
N LEU A 340 -11.02 5.65 13.62
CA LEU A 340 -10.68 4.59 14.56
C LEU A 340 -10.18 5.20 15.88
N THR A 341 -10.87 4.89 16.99
CA THR A 341 -10.54 5.37 18.33
C THR A 341 -9.95 4.28 19.22
N GLN A 342 -10.30 3.03 18.96
CA GLN A 342 -9.83 1.90 19.75
C GLN A 342 -9.64 0.67 18.88
N SER A 343 -8.56 -0.08 19.12
CA SER A 343 -8.43 -1.45 18.66
C SER A 343 -8.02 -2.36 19.83
N GLU A 344 -8.46 -3.60 19.77
CA GLU A 344 -8.09 -4.66 20.72
C GLU A 344 -7.50 -5.83 19.94
N ASP A 345 -6.31 -6.30 20.33
CA ASP A 345 -5.63 -7.43 19.73
C ASP A 345 -5.18 -8.37 20.85
N GLU A 346 -5.93 -9.47 21.06
CA GLU A 346 -5.67 -10.46 22.14
C GLU A 346 -5.45 -9.80 23.51
N GLY A 347 -6.31 -8.84 23.86
CA GLY A 347 -6.24 -8.12 25.14
C GLY A 347 -5.33 -6.87 25.15
N LEU A 348 -4.63 -6.61 24.06
CA LEU A 348 -3.84 -5.39 23.89
C LEU A 348 -4.75 -4.28 23.38
N ILE A 349 -5.11 -3.34 24.24
CA ILE A 349 -6.04 -2.25 23.92
C ILE A 349 -5.26 -1.01 23.53
N THR A 350 -5.42 -0.58 22.28
CA THR A 350 -4.82 0.64 21.75
C THR A 350 -5.89 1.71 21.58
N LEU A 351 -5.63 2.92 22.11
CA LEU A 351 -6.48 4.09 21.98
C LEU A 351 -5.77 5.16 21.16
N TRP A 352 -6.47 5.77 20.20
CA TRP A 352 -6.02 6.92 19.43
C TRP A 352 -6.81 8.16 19.79
N HIS A 353 -6.12 9.28 19.95
CA HIS A 353 -6.70 10.58 20.24
C HIS A 353 -6.41 11.55 19.09
N TYR A 354 -7.38 12.39 18.78
CA TYR A 354 -7.32 13.33 17.66
C TYR A 354 -7.57 14.76 18.16
N ASP A 355 -7.00 15.73 17.47
CA ASP A 355 -7.27 17.14 17.71
C ASP A 355 -8.51 17.62 16.91
N ALA A 356 -8.82 18.91 17.03
CA ALA A 356 -9.97 19.52 16.33
C ALA A 356 -9.82 19.52 14.80
N SER A 357 -8.60 19.34 14.29
CA SER A 357 -8.29 19.24 12.87
C SER A 357 -8.25 17.80 12.35
N ASP A 358 -8.72 16.83 13.15
CA ASP A 358 -8.72 15.38 12.86
C ASP A 358 -7.33 14.76 12.71
N ARG A 359 -6.31 15.40 13.26
CA ARG A 359 -4.94 14.88 13.27
C ARG A 359 -4.73 14.06 14.53
N ILE A 360 -4.01 12.95 14.40
CA ILE A 360 -3.63 12.13 15.54
C ILE A 360 -2.67 12.91 16.47
N THR A 361 -2.95 12.93 17.77
CA THR A 361 -2.11 13.61 18.74
C THR A 361 -1.46 12.67 19.74
N ARG A 362 -2.10 11.55 20.04
CA ARG A 362 -1.62 10.60 21.04
C ARG A 362 -2.17 9.20 20.78
N ARG A 363 -1.34 8.22 21.04
CA ARG A 363 -1.71 6.80 21.11
C ARG A 363 -1.34 6.27 22.50
N THR A 364 -2.23 5.49 23.10
CA THR A 364 -1.97 4.77 24.35
C THR A 364 -2.17 3.27 24.13
N VAL A 365 -1.46 2.46 24.90
CA VAL A 365 -1.60 0.99 24.87
C VAL A 365 -1.79 0.52 26.31
N ASN A 366 -2.91 -0.16 26.58
CA ASN A 366 -3.29 -0.61 27.93
C ASN A 366 -3.21 0.49 28.98
N GLY A 367 -3.60 1.73 28.58
CA GLY A 367 -3.59 2.90 29.44
C GLY A 367 -2.24 3.62 29.56
N GLU A 368 -1.17 3.03 29.06
CA GLU A 368 0.17 3.64 29.09
C GLU A 368 0.41 4.47 27.82
N PRO A 369 1.06 5.65 27.95
CA PRO A 369 1.41 6.44 26.77
C PRO A 369 2.34 5.66 25.82
N ALA A 370 2.01 5.67 24.52
CA ALA A 370 2.86 5.15 23.45
C ALA A 370 3.45 6.33 22.69
N GLU A 371 2.87 6.72 21.56
CA GLU A 371 3.38 7.85 20.80
C GLU A 371 2.59 9.13 21.04
N GLN A 372 3.27 10.26 20.80
CA GLN A 372 2.69 11.61 20.77
C GLN A 372 3.13 12.32 19.49
N TRP A 373 2.22 13.09 18.90
CA TRP A 373 2.44 13.87 17.68
C TRP A 373 2.22 15.35 17.98
N GLN A 374 3.09 16.20 17.44
CA GLN A 374 2.96 17.66 17.53
C GLN A 374 3.00 18.27 16.12
N TYR A 375 2.28 19.34 15.94
CA TYR A 375 2.12 20.04 14.67
C TYR A 375 2.41 21.53 14.83
N ASP A 376 2.88 22.17 13.76
CA ASP A 376 3.10 23.61 13.73
C ASP A 376 1.83 24.39 13.33
N ASP A 377 1.94 25.70 13.22
CA ASP A 377 0.84 26.57 12.84
C ASP A 377 0.33 26.34 11.41
N HIS A 378 1.15 25.74 10.55
CA HIS A 378 0.74 25.32 9.21
C HIS A 378 -0.06 24.02 9.24
N GLY A 379 -0.01 23.28 10.33
CA GLY A 379 -0.56 21.93 10.43
C GLY A 379 0.41 20.83 10.00
N TRP A 380 1.67 21.14 9.83
CA TRP A 380 2.71 20.17 9.47
C TRP A 380 3.25 19.48 10.73
N LEU A 381 3.55 18.20 10.60
CA LEU A 381 4.09 17.41 11.70
C LEU A 381 5.51 17.85 12.06
N THR A 382 5.71 18.29 13.30
CA THR A 382 7.03 18.76 13.78
C THR A 382 7.73 17.74 14.66
N GLU A 383 7.00 16.89 15.36
CA GLU A 383 7.60 15.92 16.29
C GLU A 383 6.70 14.69 16.45
N ILE A 384 7.33 13.52 16.45
CA ILE A 384 6.77 12.29 16.98
C ILE A 384 7.69 11.82 18.10
N SER A 385 7.14 11.46 19.26
CA SER A 385 7.92 10.96 20.39
C SER A 385 7.27 9.75 21.05
N HIS A 386 8.08 8.92 21.67
CA HIS A 386 7.63 7.82 22.51
C HIS A 386 8.67 7.47 23.58
N LEU A 387 8.27 6.60 24.48
CA LEU A 387 9.20 5.98 25.42
C LEU A 387 9.64 4.62 24.89
N SER A 388 10.96 4.40 24.81
CA SER A 388 11.56 3.13 24.40
C SER A 388 12.61 2.76 25.45
N GLU A 389 12.42 1.63 26.12
CA GLU A 389 13.31 1.13 27.17
C GLU A 389 13.70 2.20 28.20
N GLY A 390 12.70 2.96 28.65
CA GLY A 390 12.89 4.01 29.66
C GLY A 390 13.53 5.30 29.14
N HIS A 391 13.73 5.45 27.84
CA HIS A 391 14.25 6.65 27.20
C HIS A 391 13.18 7.32 26.36
N ARG A 392 13.20 8.66 26.31
CA ARG A 392 12.37 9.40 25.39
C ARG A 392 13.09 9.48 24.04
N VAL A 393 12.53 8.83 23.03
CA VAL A 393 13.04 8.85 21.66
C VAL A 393 12.09 9.66 20.80
N ALA A 394 12.61 10.63 20.09
CA ALA A 394 11.82 11.52 19.28
C ALA A 394 12.41 11.70 17.88
N VAL A 395 11.54 12.02 16.93
CA VAL A 395 11.90 12.44 15.59
C VAL A 395 11.32 13.83 15.38
N HIS A 396 12.17 14.79 15.03
CA HIS A 396 11.80 16.18 14.77
C HIS A 396 11.94 16.49 13.29
N TYR A 397 10.97 17.21 12.74
CA TYR A 397 10.91 17.54 11.31
C TYR A 397 11.01 19.04 11.11
N GLY A 398 11.82 19.45 10.13
CA GLY A 398 11.93 20.81 9.66
C GLY A 398 11.51 20.93 8.19
N TYR A 399 10.91 22.05 7.83
CA TYR A 399 10.34 22.28 6.49
C TYR A 399 10.82 23.60 5.92
N ASP A 400 10.82 23.69 4.59
CA ASP A 400 10.98 24.96 3.90
C ASP A 400 9.64 25.67 3.73
N ASP A 401 9.65 26.83 3.09
CA ASP A 401 8.45 27.63 2.85
C ASP A 401 7.46 26.98 1.88
N LYS A 402 7.87 25.94 1.14
CA LYS A 402 7.04 25.15 0.24
C LYS A 402 6.50 23.88 0.87
N GLY A 403 6.75 23.67 2.17
CA GLY A 403 6.29 22.50 2.89
C GLY A 403 7.10 21.22 2.64
N ARG A 404 8.28 21.33 2.03
CA ARG A 404 9.15 20.19 1.78
C ARG A 404 10.05 19.95 2.99
N LEU A 405 10.30 18.67 3.29
CA LEU A 405 11.15 18.27 4.42
C LEU A 405 12.60 18.68 4.17
N THR A 406 13.15 19.57 5.00
CA THR A 406 14.54 20.02 4.92
C THR A 406 15.44 19.37 5.97
N GLY A 407 14.86 18.84 7.02
CA GLY A 407 15.63 18.18 8.08
C GLY A 407 14.80 17.21 8.89
N GLU A 408 15.46 16.16 9.31
CA GLU A 408 14.93 15.16 10.21
C GLU A 408 15.96 14.93 11.32
N ARG A 409 15.56 15.12 12.57
CA ARG A 409 16.46 14.96 13.71
C ARG A 409 15.91 13.89 14.65
N GLN A 410 16.69 12.84 14.87
CA GLN A 410 16.42 11.81 15.86
C GLN A 410 17.11 12.20 17.18
N THR A 411 16.40 12.04 18.30
CA THR A 411 16.94 12.34 19.63
C THR A 411 16.63 11.22 20.61
N VAL A 412 17.56 10.95 21.52
CA VAL A 412 17.36 10.07 22.67
C VAL A 412 17.72 10.86 23.92
N GLU A 413 16.78 10.97 24.85
CA GLU A 413 16.94 11.74 26.07
C GLU A 413 16.40 11.01 27.29
N THR A 414 16.91 11.39 28.47
CA THR A 414 16.42 10.91 29.75
C THR A 414 15.10 11.62 30.05
N PRO A 415 13.97 10.88 30.25
CA PRO A 415 12.66 11.51 30.41
C PRO A 415 12.54 12.45 31.63
N GLU A 416 13.18 12.12 32.75
CA GLU A 416 13.07 12.88 34.00
C GLU A 416 13.85 14.20 33.97
N THR A 417 15.00 14.22 33.32
CA THR A 417 15.90 15.38 33.32
C THR A 417 15.94 16.13 32.00
N GLY A 418 15.49 15.50 30.91
CA GLY A 418 15.62 16.06 29.58
C GLY A 418 17.06 16.05 29.04
N GLU A 419 17.99 15.34 29.71
CA GLU A 419 19.37 15.23 29.26
C GLU A 419 19.45 14.53 27.91
N MET A 420 20.08 15.19 26.94
CA MET A 420 20.30 14.65 25.61
C MET A 420 21.43 13.62 25.66
N LEU A 421 21.08 12.35 25.37
CA LEU A 421 22.04 11.24 25.36
C LEU A 421 22.60 11.00 23.95
N TRP A 422 21.81 11.24 22.94
CA TRP A 422 22.19 11.03 21.54
C TRP A 422 21.29 11.87 20.62
N GLU A 423 21.88 12.37 19.57
CA GLU A 423 21.16 13.11 18.54
C GLU A 423 21.79 12.87 17.17
N HIS A 424 20.96 12.78 16.16
CA HIS A 424 21.39 12.60 14.77
C HIS A 424 20.46 13.37 13.86
N GLU A 425 21.00 14.26 13.05
CA GLU A 425 20.26 15.05 12.10
C GLU A 425 20.61 14.66 10.66
N THR A 426 19.60 14.59 9.80
CA THR A 426 19.76 14.38 8.37
C THR A 426 19.12 15.55 7.64
N GLY A 427 19.93 16.31 6.88
CA GLY A 427 19.46 17.42 6.06
C GLY A 427 19.08 16.96 4.67
N HIS A 428 18.09 17.63 4.08
CA HIS A 428 17.61 17.36 2.72
C HIS A 428 17.63 18.65 1.91
N ALA A 429 18.08 18.58 0.66
CA ALA A 429 18.10 19.69 -0.27
C ALA A 429 17.37 19.33 -1.57
N TYR A 430 16.84 20.36 -2.23
CA TYR A 430 16.04 20.20 -3.45
C TYR A 430 16.56 21.13 -4.54
N SER A 431 16.37 20.72 -5.80
CA SER A 431 16.65 21.58 -6.96
C SER A 431 15.57 22.65 -7.12
N GLU A 432 15.82 23.62 -7.99
CA GLU A 432 14.80 24.62 -8.38
C GLU A 432 13.57 23.97 -9.02
N GLN A 433 13.73 22.80 -9.63
CA GLN A 433 12.66 22.03 -10.25
C GLN A 433 11.91 21.11 -9.25
N GLY A 434 12.27 21.14 -7.97
CA GLY A 434 11.59 20.38 -6.93
C GLY A 434 12.08 18.95 -6.73
N LEU A 435 13.16 18.54 -7.39
CA LEU A 435 13.75 17.21 -7.20
C LEU A 435 14.67 17.16 -5.97
N ALA A 436 14.62 16.07 -5.22
CA ALA A 436 15.58 15.84 -4.15
C ALA A 436 16.98 15.67 -4.73
N THR A 437 17.95 16.47 -4.26
CA THR A 437 19.30 16.50 -4.79
C THR A 437 20.35 16.03 -3.80
N ARG A 438 20.10 16.17 -2.50
CA ARG A 438 21.12 15.91 -1.49
C ARG A 438 20.51 15.44 -0.18
N GLN A 439 21.18 14.50 0.45
CA GLN A 439 20.91 14.07 1.82
C GLN A 439 22.22 14.13 2.61
N GLU A 440 22.20 14.83 3.72
CA GLU A 440 23.38 15.06 4.55
C GLU A 440 23.15 14.56 5.98
N PRO A 441 23.50 13.28 6.29
CA PRO A 441 23.45 12.77 7.65
C PRO A 441 24.64 13.24 8.48
N ASP A 442 24.42 13.50 9.76
CA ASP A 442 25.47 13.89 10.71
C ASP A 442 26.61 12.88 10.75
N GLY A 443 27.81 13.37 10.71
CA GLY A 443 29.04 12.57 10.84
C GLY A 443 29.31 11.64 9.67
N LEU A 444 28.51 11.71 8.61
CA LEU A 444 28.68 10.91 7.39
C LEU A 444 28.82 11.83 6.18
N PRO A 445 29.50 11.38 5.13
CA PRO A 445 29.57 12.16 3.90
C PRO A 445 28.18 12.34 3.29
N PRO A 446 27.88 13.52 2.71
CA PRO A 446 26.60 13.73 2.05
C PRO A 446 26.45 12.87 0.79
N VAL A 447 25.24 12.41 0.54
CA VAL A 447 24.84 11.73 -0.68
C VAL A 447 24.20 12.75 -1.61
N GLU A 448 24.68 12.84 -2.84
CA GLU A 448 24.09 13.67 -3.88
C GLU A 448 23.58 12.78 -5.01
N TRP A 449 22.37 13.08 -5.49
CA TRP A 449 21.75 12.40 -6.61
C TRP A 449 21.84 13.26 -7.85
N LEU A 450 22.40 12.67 -8.92
CA LEU A 450 22.45 13.27 -10.24
C LEU A 450 21.30 12.72 -11.08
N THR A 451 20.50 13.60 -11.65
CA THR A 451 19.33 13.21 -12.42
C THR A 451 19.38 13.77 -13.83
N TYR A 452 18.61 13.17 -14.73
CA TYR A 452 18.41 13.65 -16.09
C TYR A 452 16.94 13.53 -16.48
N GLY A 453 16.53 14.22 -17.52
CA GLY A 453 15.16 14.19 -18.02
C GLY A 453 14.15 14.59 -16.94
N SER A 454 13.11 13.81 -16.78
CA SER A 454 12.04 14.04 -15.81
C SER A 454 12.39 13.60 -14.37
N GLY A 455 13.64 13.41 -14.05
CA GLY A 455 14.10 13.05 -12.70
C GLY A 455 14.66 11.63 -12.59
N TYR A 456 15.03 11.02 -13.68
CA TYR A 456 15.67 9.70 -13.69
C TYR A 456 17.09 9.77 -13.13
N LEU A 457 17.46 8.82 -12.30
CA LEU A 457 18.77 8.78 -11.64
C LEU A 457 19.89 8.47 -12.65
N ALA A 458 20.83 9.39 -12.82
CA ALA A 458 22.01 9.24 -13.67
C ALA A 458 23.26 8.83 -12.90
N GLY A 459 23.32 9.13 -11.60
CA GLY A 459 24.46 8.80 -10.78
C GLY A 459 24.31 9.29 -9.36
N MET A 460 25.28 8.92 -8.53
CA MET A 460 25.34 9.32 -7.12
C MET A 460 26.78 9.73 -6.79
N LYS A 461 26.92 10.74 -5.95
CA LYS A 461 28.17 11.13 -5.31
C LYS A 461 28.09 10.93 -3.81
N LEU A 462 29.21 10.56 -3.22
CA LEU A 462 29.37 10.45 -1.77
C LEU A 462 30.48 11.38 -1.33
N GLY A 463 30.18 12.43 -0.57
CA GLY A 463 31.13 13.42 -0.14
C GLY A 463 31.81 14.17 -1.30
N GLY A 464 31.12 14.37 -2.43
CA GLY A 464 31.66 15.01 -3.62
C GLY A 464 32.44 14.08 -4.54
N THR A 465 32.66 12.83 -4.15
CA THR A 465 33.34 11.81 -4.96
C THR A 465 32.28 10.95 -5.68
N PRO A 466 32.42 10.70 -7.00
CA PRO A 466 31.49 9.81 -7.70
C PRO A 466 31.47 8.42 -7.06
N LEU A 467 30.28 7.94 -6.70
CA LEU A 467 30.05 6.61 -6.12
C LEU A 467 29.64 5.62 -7.21
N VAL A 468 28.66 6.01 -8.01
CA VAL A 468 28.12 5.20 -9.09
C VAL A 468 27.60 6.11 -10.21
N GLU A 469 27.78 5.67 -11.44
CA GLU A 469 27.22 6.28 -12.64
C GLU A 469 26.39 5.24 -13.40
N TYR A 470 25.19 5.62 -13.81
CA TYR A 470 24.28 4.75 -14.54
C TYR A 470 24.24 5.13 -16.01
N THR A 471 24.32 4.14 -16.87
CA THR A 471 23.93 4.27 -18.27
C THR A 471 22.56 3.65 -18.44
N ARG A 472 21.66 4.39 -19.08
CA ARG A 472 20.28 3.94 -19.27
C ARG A 472 19.90 3.95 -20.75
N ASP A 473 19.03 3.02 -21.12
CA ASP A 473 18.44 3.04 -22.45
C ASP A 473 17.31 4.10 -22.53
N ARG A 474 16.71 4.23 -23.70
CA ARG A 474 15.67 5.23 -23.94
C ARG A 474 14.35 4.93 -23.20
N LEU A 475 14.18 3.72 -22.65
CA LEU A 475 13.11 3.35 -21.68
C LEU A 475 13.50 3.65 -20.24
N HIS A 476 14.66 4.27 -20.02
CA HIS A 476 15.21 4.59 -18.71
C HIS A 476 15.58 3.36 -17.86
N ARG A 477 15.74 2.21 -18.49
CA ARG A 477 16.23 1.00 -17.84
C ARG A 477 17.75 1.06 -17.72
N GLU A 478 18.29 0.60 -16.60
CA GLU A 478 19.73 0.51 -16.39
C GLU A 478 20.34 -0.51 -17.35
N THR A 479 21.28 -0.07 -18.19
CA THR A 479 22.04 -0.95 -19.09
C THR A 479 23.48 -1.11 -18.67
N ALA A 480 24.02 -0.15 -17.90
CA ALA A 480 25.33 -0.26 -17.31
C ALA A 480 25.42 0.55 -16.02
N ARG A 481 26.32 0.12 -15.14
CA ARG A 481 26.64 0.78 -13.89
C ARG A 481 28.15 0.79 -13.72
N SER A 482 28.73 1.97 -13.57
CA SER A 482 30.15 2.17 -13.30
C SER A 482 30.35 2.57 -11.84
N PHE A 483 31.25 1.92 -11.14
CA PHE A 483 31.54 2.17 -9.73
C PHE A 483 33.01 1.82 -9.37
N GLY A 484 33.42 2.11 -8.11
CA GLY A 484 34.77 1.84 -7.65
C GLY A 484 35.81 2.68 -8.37
N GLY A 485 35.54 3.96 -8.65
CA GLY A 485 36.44 4.85 -9.37
C GLY A 485 36.63 4.44 -10.83
N GLU A 486 35.57 3.96 -11.48
CA GLU A 486 35.56 3.43 -12.84
C GLU A 486 36.27 2.07 -13.01
N ALA A 487 36.69 1.45 -11.90
CA ALA A 487 37.37 0.15 -11.96
C ALA A 487 36.41 -0.99 -12.32
N TYR A 488 35.14 -0.83 -12.00
CA TYR A 488 34.09 -1.84 -12.20
C TYR A 488 32.99 -1.31 -13.10
N GLU A 489 32.55 -2.14 -14.03
CA GLU A 489 31.41 -1.89 -14.87
C GLU A 489 30.52 -3.12 -14.90
N LEU A 490 29.25 -2.93 -14.48
CA LEU A 490 28.20 -3.95 -14.51
C LEU A 490 27.29 -3.65 -15.69
N ALA A 491 27.31 -4.52 -16.69
CA ALA A 491 26.42 -4.45 -17.83
C ALA A 491 25.16 -5.26 -17.56
N THR A 492 23.99 -4.67 -17.79
CA THR A 492 22.68 -5.30 -17.60
C THR A 492 21.96 -5.37 -18.93
N ALA A 493 21.47 -6.55 -19.28
CA ALA A 493 20.65 -6.77 -20.47
C ALA A 493 19.24 -7.23 -20.07
N TRP A 494 18.28 -6.83 -20.90
CA TRP A 494 16.84 -7.09 -20.70
C TRP A 494 16.28 -7.88 -21.87
N ASN A 495 15.32 -8.79 -21.59
CA ASN A 495 14.58 -9.39 -22.67
C ASN A 495 13.44 -8.44 -23.14
N THR A 496 12.76 -8.79 -24.21
CA THR A 496 11.70 -7.94 -24.78
C THR A 496 10.45 -7.84 -23.92
N SER A 497 10.31 -8.67 -22.89
CA SER A 497 9.22 -8.59 -21.88
C SER A 497 9.62 -7.78 -20.65
N GLY A 498 10.80 -7.13 -20.65
CA GLY A 498 11.26 -6.29 -19.56
C GLY A 498 11.83 -7.06 -18.36
N GLN A 499 12.15 -8.34 -18.55
CA GLN A 499 12.76 -9.16 -17.51
C GLN A 499 14.29 -9.16 -17.66
N LEU A 500 14.98 -9.28 -16.53
CA LEU A 500 16.44 -9.30 -16.49
C LEU A 500 16.99 -10.54 -17.24
N ARG A 501 17.82 -10.31 -18.25
CA ARG A 501 18.45 -11.39 -19.03
C ARG A 501 19.85 -11.71 -18.55
N SER A 502 20.65 -10.69 -18.23
CA SER A 502 22.02 -10.89 -17.79
C SER A 502 22.55 -9.70 -16.98
N ARG A 503 23.49 -10.00 -16.11
CA ARG A 503 24.36 -9.04 -15.43
C ARG A 503 25.80 -9.52 -15.55
N HIS A 504 26.59 -8.77 -16.29
CA HIS A 504 27.99 -9.09 -16.53
C HIS A 504 28.87 -7.97 -15.98
N LEU A 505 29.68 -8.33 -15.00
CA LEU A 505 30.72 -7.46 -14.47
C LEU A 505 32.00 -7.65 -15.28
N ASN A 506 32.87 -6.66 -15.33
CA ASN A 506 34.21 -6.81 -15.93
C ASN A 506 35.15 -7.73 -15.11
N LEU A 507 34.59 -8.54 -14.24
CA LEU A 507 35.14 -9.71 -13.56
C LEU A 507 34.29 -10.91 -13.95
N PRO A 508 34.66 -11.67 -15.03
CA PRO A 508 33.78 -12.69 -15.60
C PRO A 508 33.30 -13.79 -14.63
N GLN A 509 34.09 -14.07 -13.57
CA GLN A 509 33.72 -15.04 -12.54
C GLN A 509 32.46 -14.67 -11.75
N LEU A 510 32.02 -13.42 -11.82
CA LEU A 510 30.81 -12.92 -11.16
C LEU A 510 29.63 -12.74 -12.11
N ASP A 511 29.78 -13.10 -13.37
CA ASP A 511 28.72 -12.99 -14.37
C ASP A 511 27.52 -13.84 -14.02
N ARG A 512 26.32 -13.34 -14.32
CA ARG A 512 25.04 -14.04 -14.11
C ARG A 512 24.15 -13.89 -15.33
N ASP A 513 23.53 -15.00 -15.73
CA ASP A 513 22.50 -15.06 -16.74
C ASP A 513 21.21 -15.59 -16.12
N TYR A 514 20.08 -15.07 -16.59
CA TYR A 514 18.76 -15.35 -16.01
C TYR A 514 17.84 -15.93 -17.07
N ASP A 515 17.21 -17.05 -16.76
CA ASP A 515 16.23 -17.69 -17.62
C ASP A 515 14.84 -17.68 -16.97
N TRP A 516 13.84 -17.46 -17.79
CA TRP A 516 12.43 -17.32 -17.37
C TRP A 516 11.55 -18.30 -18.13
N ASN A 517 10.54 -18.85 -17.44
CA ASN A 517 9.54 -19.69 -18.11
C ASN A 517 8.48 -18.83 -18.79
N ASP A 518 7.53 -19.49 -19.47
CA ASP A 518 6.46 -18.82 -20.22
C ASP A 518 5.51 -18.01 -19.31
N ASN A 519 5.42 -18.35 -18.02
CA ASN A 519 4.60 -17.62 -17.04
C ASN A 519 5.34 -16.46 -16.39
N GLY A 520 6.57 -16.18 -16.82
CA GLY A 520 7.36 -15.07 -16.27
C GLY A 520 8.02 -15.37 -14.92
N GLN A 521 8.13 -16.66 -14.55
CA GLN A 521 8.84 -17.08 -13.33
C GLN A 521 10.31 -17.36 -13.63
N LEU A 522 11.18 -16.95 -12.71
CA LEU A 522 12.62 -17.21 -12.82
C LEU A 522 12.91 -18.70 -12.61
N ILE A 523 13.48 -19.36 -13.62
CA ILE A 523 13.78 -20.80 -13.54
C ILE A 523 15.26 -21.10 -13.38
N ARG A 524 16.16 -20.17 -13.72
CA ARG A 524 17.59 -20.39 -13.61
C ARG A 524 18.35 -19.08 -13.44
N ILE A 525 19.34 -19.12 -12.56
CA ILE A 525 20.44 -18.15 -12.53
C ILE A 525 21.71 -18.95 -12.78
N SER A 526 22.42 -18.67 -13.85
CA SER A 526 23.67 -19.36 -14.20
C SER A 526 24.85 -18.41 -14.20
N GLY A 527 26.00 -18.92 -13.74
CA GLY A 527 27.26 -18.21 -13.73
C GLY A 527 28.43 -19.18 -13.81
N PRO A 528 29.67 -18.68 -14.00
CA PRO A 528 30.87 -19.54 -14.13
C PRO A 528 31.16 -20.39 -12.90
N GLN A 529 30.78 -19.93 -11.70
CA GLN A 529 31.08 -20.61 -10.44
C GLN A 529 29.90 -21.37 -9.85
N GLU A 530 28.68 -20.89 -10.08
CA GLU A 530 27.45 -21.42 -9.48
C GLU A 530 26.30 -21.32 -10.45
N SER A 531 25.44 -22.32 -10.44
CA SER A 531 24.16 -22.32 -11.14
C SER A 531 23.04 -22.71 -10.17
N ARG A 532 21.92 -22.02 -10.24
CA ARG A 532 20.71 -22.32 -9.46
C ARG A 532 19.52 -22.52 -10.37
N GLU A 533 18.76 -23.59 -10.13
CA GLU A 533 17.52 -23.88 -10.83
C GLU A 533 16.36 -23.84 -9.84
N TYR A 534 15.26 -23.21 -10.26
CA TYR A 534 14.08 -22.99 -9.45
C TYR A 534 12.92 -23.78 -10.04
N ARG A 535 12.19 -24.49 -9.18
CA ARG A 535 11.00 -25.29 -9.56
C ARG A 535 9.77 -24.72 -8.89
N TYR A 536 8.65 -24.77 -9.59
CA TYR A 536 7.38 -24.20 -9.12
C TYR A 536 6.24 -25.21 -9.21
N SER A 537 5.28 -25.10 -8.27
CA SER A 537 4.03 -25.84 -8.31
C SER A 537 3.04 -25.26 -9.33
N ASP A 538 1.93 -25.96 -9.55
CA ASP A 538 0.84 -25.49 -10.38
C ASP A 538 0.17 -24.21 -9.86
N THR A 539 0.37 -23.88 -8.59
CA THR A 539 -0.09 -22.64 -7.95
C THR A 539 0.94 -21.52 -7.99
N GLY A 540 2.11 -21.75 -8.62
CA GLY A 540 3.18 -20.75 -8.74
C GLY A 540 4.07 -20.65 -7.50
N ARG A 541 3.97 -21.56 -6.56
CA ARG A 541 4.82 -21.59 -5.36
C ARG A 541 6.14 -22.28 -5.66
N LEU A 542 7.22 -21.77 -5.07
CA LEU A 542 8.54 -22.38 -5.16
C LEU A 542 8.55 -23.75 -4.46
N THR A 543 8.87 -24.82 -5.20
CA THR A 543 8.92 -26.20 -4.67
C THR A 543 10.32 -26.73 -4.46
N GLY A 544 11.33 -26.09 -5.01
CA GLY A 544 12.69 -26.50 -4.81
C GLY A 544 13.70 -25.59 -5.48
N VAL A 545 14.91 -25.60 -4.96
CA VAL A 545 16.07 -24.90 -5.52
C VAL A 545 17.22 -25.91 -5.62
N HIS A 546 17.73 -26.11 -6.83
CA HIS A 546 18.90 -26.94 -7.09
C HIS A 546 20.12 -26.04 -7.34
N THR A 547 21.12 -26.14 -6.48
CA THR A 547 22.36 -25.37 -6.60
C THR A 547 23.51 -26.30 -6.99
N THR A 548 24.22 -25.94 -8.07
CA THR A 548 25.38 -26.66 -8.58
C THR A 548 26.60 -25.73 -8.60
N ALA A 549 27.68 -26.17 -7.99
CA ALA A 549 28.99 -25.51 -8.00
C ALA A 549 30.10 -26.56 -8.08
N ALA A 550 31.37 -26.13 -8.17
CA ALA A 550 32.49 -27.05 -8.41
C ALA A 550 32.57 -28.27 -7.47
N ASN A 551 32.23 -28.08 -6.19
CA ASN A 551 32.21 -29.14 -5.17
C ASN A 551 30.88 -29.19 -4.41
N LEU A 552 29.80 -28.69 -5.02
CA LEU A 552 28.53 -28.55 -4.38
C LEU A 552 27.42 -28.96 -5.35
N ASP A 553 26.59 -29.90 -4.92
CA ASP A 553 25.36 -30.30 -5.61
C ASP A 553 24.28 -30.49 -4.55
N ILE A 554 23.47 -29.45 -4.33
CA ILE A 554 22.47 -29.42 -3.29
C ILE A 554 21.09 -29.16 -3.89
N ASP A 555 20.14 -30.00 -3.54
CA ASP A 555 18.72 -29.80 -3.87
C ASP A 555 17.96 -29.53 -2.56
N ILE A 556 17.42 -28.33 -2.42
CA ILE A 556 16.64 -27.93 -1.26
C ILE A 556 15.16 -27.92 -1.65
N PRO A 557 14.35 -28.87 -1.16
CA PRO A 557 12.93 -28.89 -1.40
C PRO A 557 12.19 -27.90 -0.50
N TYR A 558 11.09 -27.36 -1.02
CA TYR A 558 10.18 -26.47 -0.30
C TYR A 558 8.76 -27.02 -0.40
N ALA A 559 8.39 -27.88 0.53
CA ALA A 559 7.04 -28.43 0.60
C ALA A 559 6.12 -27.47 1.37
N THR A 560 4.91 -27.31 0.87
CA THR A 560 3.86 -26.51 1.51
C THR A 560 2.56 -27.29 1.53
N ASP A 561 1.70 -26.97 2.52
CA ASP A 561 0.33 -27.44 2.54
C ASP A 561 -0.53 -26.68 1.51
N PRO A 562 -1.80 -27.05 1.29
CA PRO A 562 -2.63 -26.37 0.31
C PRO A 562 -2.78 -24.86 0.52
N ALA A 563 -2.77 -24.37 1.75
CA ALA A 563 -2.86 -22.93 2.05
C ALA A 563 -1.52 -22.20 1.93
N GLY A 564 -0.42 -22.91 1.69
CA GLY A 564 0.91 -22.33 1.55
C GLY A 564 1.74 -22.31 2.83
N ASN A 565 1.28 -22.93 3.89
CA ASN A 565 2.08 -23.12 5.09
C ASN A 565 3.21 -24.10 4.81
N ARG A 566 4.39 -23.80 5.29
CA ARG A 566 5.55 -24.65 5.08
C ARG A 566 5.39 -25.97 5.84
N LEU A 567 5.70 -27.08 5.15
CA LEU A 567 5.73 -28.41 5.73
C LEU A 567 7.13 -28.75 6.23
N PRO A 568 7.28 -29.54 7.31
CA PRO A 568 8.54 -30.13 7.68
C PRO A 568 8.98 -31.13 6.61
N ASP A 569 10.11 -30.90 5.99
CA ASP A 569 10.67 -31.82 5.01
C ASP A 569 11.36 -32.96 5.73
N PRO A 570 11.06 -34.25 5.40
CA PRO A 570 11.65 -35.39 6.11
C PRO A 570 13.17 -35.50 5.98
N GLU A 571 13.75 -34.97 4.90
CA GLU A 571 15.20 -34.96 4.72
C GLU A 571 15.89 -33.88 5.57
N LEU A 572 15.24 -32.72 5.71
CA LEU A 572 15.75 -31.61 6.51
C LEU A 572 15.35 -31.70 7.99
N HIS A 573 14.24 -32.38 8.28
CA HIS A 573 13.68 -32.49 9.63
C HIS A 573 13.32 -33.96 9.93
N PRO A 574 14.32 -34.89 9.95
CA PRO A 574 14.03 -36.34 10.05
C PRO A 574 13.35 -36.75 11.35
N ASP A 575 13.51 -35.95 12.41
CA ASP A 575 12.93 -36.22 13.72
C ASP A 575 11.62 -35.49 13.98
N SER A 576 11.10 -34.76 13.01
CA SER A 576 9.84 -34.04 13.17
C SER A 576 8.65 -34.96 13.15
N THR A 577 7.79 -34.85 14.15
CA THR A 577 6.49 -35.53 14.23
C THR A 577 5.35 -34.69 13.63
N LEU A 578 5.62 -33.48 13.21
CA LEU A 578 4.61 -32.56 12.68
C LEU A 578 4.33 -32.87 11.22
N THR A 579 3.06 -32.83 10.85
CA THR A 579 2.62 -32.99 9.45
C THR A 579 2.58 -31.64 8.70
N ALA A 580 2.51 -30.54 9.44
CA ALA A 580 2.55 -29.17 8.93
C ALA A 580 3.06 -28.22 10.02
N TRP A 581 3.56 -27.05 9.60
CA TRP A 581 3.85 -25.96 10.52
C TRP A 581 2.56 -25.15 10.74
N PRO A 582 1.89 -25.27 11.92
CA PRO A 582 0.64 -24.54 12.17
C PRO A 582 0.82 -23.04 11.95
N ASP A 583 -0.12 -22.41 11.23
CA ASP A 583 -0.13 -20.98 10.95
C ASP A 583 1.15 -20.47 10.28
N ASN A 584 1.83 -21.34 9.52
CA ASN A 584 3.12 -21.08 8.89
C ASN A 584 4.23 -20.69 9.88
N ARG A 585 4.13 -21.17 11.11
CA ARG A 585 5.13 -20.96 12.18
C ARG A 585 5.97 -22.22 12.34
N ILE A 586 7.25 -22.11 12.02
CA ILE A 586 8.18 -23.22 12.14
C ILE A 586 8.31 -23.61 13.61
N ALA A 587 7.92 -24.84 13.99
CA ALA A 587 8.00 -25.31 15.35
C ALA A 587 9.37 -25.88 15.69
N GLU A 588 10.06 -26.47 14.71
CA GLU A 588 11.39 -27.04 14.88
C GLU A 588 12.15 -27.09 13.55
N ASP A 589 13.48 -27.10 13.62
CA ASP A 589 14.36 -27.40 12.48
C ASP A 589 15.50 -28.32 12.94
N ALA A 590 16.54 -28.49 12.13
CA ALA A 590 17.67 -29.34 12.46
C ALA A 590 18.46 -28.88 13.70
N HIS A 591 18.35 -27.63 14.08
CA HIS A 591 19.17 -26.99 15.11
C HIS A 591 18.39 -26.48 16.31
N TYR A 592 17.11 -26.16 16.16
CA TYR A 592 16.32 -25.46 17.16
C TYR A 592 14.87 -25.93 17.27
N VAL A 593 14.31 -25.70 18.46
CA VAL A 593 12.87 -25.77 18.73
C VAL A 593 12.39 -24.38 19.01
N TYR A 594 11.27 -23.98 18.41
CA TYR A 594 10.73 -22.62 18.46
C TYR A 594 9.40 -22.59 19.22
N ARG A 595 9.19 -21.52 19.99
CA ARG A 595 7.91 -21.23 20.64
C ARG A 595 7.49 -19.81 20.35
N TYR A 596 6.18 -19.60 20.23
CA TYR A 596 5.58 -18.34 19.87
C TYR A 596 4.64 -17.86 20.98
N ASP A 597 4.49 -16.54 21.09
CA ASP A 597 3.54 -15.92 22.03
C ASP A 597 2.13 -15.86 21.45
N GLU A 598 1.19 -15.28 22.22
CA GLU A 598 -0.21 -15.14 21.82
C GLU A 598 -0.42 -14.25 20.60
N TYR A 599 0.53 -13.40 20.27
CA TYR A 599 0.51 -12.53 19.07
C TYR A 599 1.17 -13.17 17.85
N GLY A 600 1.66 -14.41 17.98
CA GLY A 600 2.35 -15.10 16.90
C GLY A 600 3.80 -14.70 16.70
N ARG A 601 4.40 -14.02 17.66
CA ARG A 601 5.81 -13.59 17.62
C ARG A 601 6.69 -14.68 18.22
N LEU A 602 7.91 -14.82 17.70
CA LEU A 602 8.88 -15.77 18.25
C LEU A 602 9.27 -15.34 19.68
N ALA A 603 8.85 -16.12 20.68
CA ALA A 603 9.13 -15.87 22.09
C ALA A 603 10.39 -16.58 22.58
N GLU A 604 10.63 -17.80 22.09
CA GLU A 604 11.72 -18.64 22.56
C GLU A 604 12.28 -19.52 21.45
N LYS A 605 13.59 -19.71 21.47
CA LYS A 605 14.29 -20.63 20.59
C LYS A 605 15.33 -21.40 21.42
N THR A 606 15.25 -22.75 21.40
CA THR A 606 16.13 -23.62 22.19
C THR A 606 16.95 -24.52 21.29
N ASP A 607 18.24 -24.70 21.59
CA ASP A 607 19.11 -25.64 20.88
C ASP A 607 18.50 -27.03 20.93
N ARG A 608 18.50 -27.70 19.78
CA ARG A 608 18.06 -29.08 19.65
C ARG A 608 19.25 -30.00 19.74
N ILE A 609 19.14 -31.02 20.58
CA ILE A 609 20.16 -32.08 20.70
C ILE A 609 19.75 -33.22 19.79
N PRO A 610 20.58 -33.58 18.78
CA PRO A 610 20.27 -34.71 17.90
C PRO A 610 20.13 -36.06 18.67
N GLU A 611 19.28 -36.93 18.16
CA GLU A 611 19.11 -38.27 18.72
C GLU A 611 20.45 -39.02 18.71
N GLY A 612 20.76 -39.71 19.80
CA GLY A 612 22.03 -40.47 19.95
C GLY A 612 23.21 -39.67 20.47
N VAL A 613 23.06 -38.38 20.67
CA VAL A 613 24.07 -37.52 21.29
C VAL A 613 23.84 -37.49 22.81
N ILE A 614 24.95 -37.59 23.57
CA ILE A 614 24.88 -37.51 25.04
C ILE A 614 24.45 -36.10 25.44
N ARG A 615 23.38 -36.00 26.22
CA ARG A 615 22.91 -34.71 26.76
C ARG A 615 23.84 -34.23 27.86
N MET A 616 24.49 -33.11 27.65
CA MET A 616 25.35 -32.48 28.63
C MET A 616 24.62 -31.36 29.39
N HIS A 617 23.32 -31.14 29.11
CA HIS A 617 22.51 -30.05 29.65
C HIS A 617 23.11 -28.66 29.37
N ASP A 618 23.75 -28.52 28.24
CA ASP A 618 24.39 -27.30 27.78
C ASP A 618 23.62 -26.57 26.68
N GLU A 619 22.34 -26.94 26.53
CA GLU A 619 21.44 -26.26 25.57
C GLU A 619 21.32 -24.80 25.85
N ARG A 620 21.43 -24.01 24.80
CA ARG A 620 21.21 -22.57 24.86
C ARG A 620 19.75 -22.27 24.56
N THR A 621 19.16 -21.40 25.37
CA THR A 621 17.81 -20.93 25.16
C THR A 621 17.84 -19.44 24.89
N HIS A 622 17.23 -19.03 23.78
CA HIS A 622 17.12 -17.64 23.36
C HIS A 622 15.71 -17.16 23.67
N HIS A 623 15.61 -16.01 24.35
CA HIS A 623 14.33 -15.38 24.70
C HIS A 623 14.22 -14.04 24.00
N TYR A 624 13.04 -13.77 23.47
CA TYR A 624 12.73 -12.58 22.69
C TYR A 624 11.53 -11.86 23.30
N HIS A 625 11.68 -10.54 23.55
CA HIS A 625 10.61 -9.72 24.10
C HIS A 625 10.36 -8.53 23.18
N TYR A 626 9.10 -8.15 23.07
CA TYR A 626 8.65 -7.18 22.08
C TYR A 626 7.93 -6.00 22.77
N ASP A 627 7.93 -4.86 22.11
CA ASP A 627 7.11 -3.73 22.49
C ASP A 627 5.67 -3.88 21.96
N SER A 628 4.83 -2.89 22.25
CA SER A 628 3.45 -2.86 21.79
C SER A 628 3.27 -2.70 20.27
N GLN A 629 4.33 -2.41 19.54
CA GLN A 629 4.40 -2.33 18.09
C GLN A 629 5.00 -3.60 17.48
N HIS A 630 5.18 -4.67 18.29
CA HIS A 630 5.75 -5.95 17.86
C HIS A 630 7.21 -5.87 17.40
N ARG A 631 7.98 -4.91 17.93
CA ARG A 631 9.41 -4.76 17.66
C ARG A 631 10.23 -5.40 18.78
N LEU A 632 11.29 -6.10 18.41
CA LEU A 632 12.17 -6.75 19.37
C LEU A 632 12.92 -5.69 20.22
N VAL A 633 12.66 -5.64 21.53
CA VAL A 633 13.28 -4.67 22.44
C VAL A 633 14.28 -5.30 23.39
N PHE A 634 14.14 -6.59 23.67
CA PHE A 634 15.01 -7.30 24.59
C PHE A 634 15.25 -8.73 24.12
N TYR A 635 16.50 -9.12 24.12
CA TYR A 635 16.95 -10.47 23.80
C TYR A 635 17.88 -10.98 24.90
N THR A 636 17.71 -12.23 25.32
CA THR A 636 18.66 -12.88 26.22
C THR A 636 18.94 -14.31 25.77
N ARG A 637 20.19 -14.72 25.91
CA ARG A 637 20.62 -16.10 25.70
C ARG A 637 21.04 -16.68 27.03
N ILE A 638 20.43 -17.78 27.42
CA ILE A 638 20.63 -18.48 28.69
C ILE A 638 21.26 -19.83 28.43
N GLN A 639 22.26 -20.20 29.22
CA GLN A 639 22.89 -21.50 29.24
C GLN A 639 23.21 -21.88 30.68
N HIS A 640 22.97 -23.12 31.09
CA HIS A 640 23.10 -23.58 32.47
C HIS A 640 22.32 -22.72 33.48
N GLY A 641 21.16 -22.20 33.10
CA GLY A 641 20.33 -21.35 33.94
C GLY A 641 20.83 -19.94 34.13
N GLU A 642 21.92 -19.55 33.47
CA GLU A 642 22.57 -18.25 33.62
C GLU A 642 22.57 -17.48 32.31
N PRO A 643 22.28 -16.16 32.31
CA PRO A 643 22.36 -15.37 31.11
C PRO A 643 23.80 -15.23 30.61
N GLN A 644 24.00 -15.51 29.33
CA GLN A 644 25.29 -15.39 28.64
C GLN A 644 25.40 -14.09 27.88
N VAL A 645 24.28 -13.64 27.30
CA VAL A 645 24.18 -12.42 26.53
C VAL A 645 22.83 -11.78 26.83
N GLU A 646 22.83 -10.48 27.03
CA GLU A 646 21.63 -9.65 27.01
C GLU A 646 21.81 -8.54 25.99
N SER A 647 20.78 -8.28 25.20
CA SER A 647 20.75 -7.18 24.24
C SER A 647 19.47 -6.38 24.41
N ARG A 648 19.61 -5.07 24.41
CA ARG A 648 18.47 -4.14 24.47
C ARG A 648 18.52 -3.22 23.25
N TYR A 649 17.36 -2.95 22.70
CA TYR A 649 17.20 -2.21 21.46
C TYR A 649 16.33 -0.99 21.68
N LEU A 650 16.79 0.16 21.25
CA LEU A 650 16.04 1.40 21.26
C LEU A 650 15.54 1.69 19.85
N TYR A 651 14.27 2.08 19.75
CA TYR A 651 13.66 2.44 18.48
C TYR A 651 13.14 3.88 18.54
N ASP A 652 13.15 4.54 17.40
CA ASP A 652 12.39 5.75 17.22
C ASP A 652 10.90 5.42 17.03
N PRO A 653 9.99 6.41 17.07
CA PRO A 653 8.57 6.15 16.92
C PRO A 653 8.16 5.55 15.57
N LEU A 654 9.02 5.66 14.55
CA LEU A 654 8.79 5.09 13.21
C LEU A 654 9.29 3.64 13.08
N GLY A 655 9.87 3.08 14.15
CA GLY A 655 10.38 1.71 14.16
C GLY A 655 11.82 1.54 13.68
N ARG A 656 12.55 2.61 13.50
CA ARG A 656 13.98 2.55 13.16
C ARG A 656 14.81 2.40 14.44
N ARG A 657 15.76 1.49 14.42
CA ARG A 657 16.61 1.24 15.58
C ARG A 657 17.63 2.38 15.74
N THR A 658 17.57 3.08 16.88
CA THR A 658 18.46 4.18 17.22
C THR A 658 19.60 3.76 18.14
N GLY A 659 19.47 2.62 18.81
CA GLY A 659 20.53 2.13 19.69
C GLY A 659 20.45 0.65 19.97
N LYS A 660 21.59 0.08 20.27
CA LYS A 660 21.74 -1.30 20.71
C LYS A 660 22.76 -1.31 21.84
N ARG A 661 22.42 -1.98 22.94
CA ARG A 661 23.33 -2.20 24.07
C ARG A 661 23.44 -3.70 24.30
N VAL A 662 24.64 -4.20 24.48
CA VAL A 662 24.91 -5.63 24.65
C VAL A 662 25.76 -5.82 25.89
N TRP A 663 25.31 -6.76 26.74
CA TRP A 663 26.09 -7.24 27.88
C TRP A 663 26.46 -8.69 27.61
N ARG A 664 27.74 -9.01 27.82
CA ARG A 664 28.26 -10.38 27.61
C ARG A 664 28.83 -10.91 28.89
N ARG A 665 28.67 -12.20 29.08
CA ARG A 665 29.36 -12.94 30.13
C ARG A 665 30.66 -13.46 29.53
N GLU A 666 31.76 -13.07 30.15
CA GLU A 666 33.08 -13.52 29.73
C GLU A 666 33.49 -14.79 30.49
N ARG A 667 34.37 -15.55 29.91
CA ARG A 667 34.99 -16.72 30.52
C ARG A 667 36.44 -16.40 30.85
N ASP A 668 36.85 -16.60 32.09
CA ASP A 668 38.24 -16.51 32.51
C ASP A 668 38.80 -17.90 32.86
N LEU A 669 40.01 -17.94 33.43
CA LEU A 669 40.69 -19.17 33.84
C LEU A 669 39.96 -19.91 34.98
N THR A 670 39.07 -19.25 35.70
CA THR A 670 38.30 -19.82 36.84
C THR A 670 36.90 -20.27 36.44
N GLY A 671 36.41 -19.87 35.25
CA GLY A 671 35.09 -20.19 34.76
C GLY A 671 34.35 -18.99 34.18
N TRP A 672 33.01 -19.08 34.16
CA TRP A 672 32.17 -17.97 33.65
C TRP A 672 32.02 -16.88 34.70
N MET A 673 32.27 -15.64 34.27
CA MET A 673 32.02 -14.44 35.06
C MET A 673 30.54 -14.02 34.93
N SER A 674 30.05 -13.15 35.80
CA SER A 674 28.75 -12.52 35.67
C SER A 674 28.74 -11.57 34.45
N LEU A 675 27.53 -11.23 33.97
CA LEU A 675 27.40 -10.23 32.93
C LEU A 675 28.10 -8.93 33.30
N SER A 676 28.72 -8.30 32.31
CA SER A 676 29.37 -6.99 32.46
C SER A 676 28.39 -5.96 33.03
N ARG A 677 28.88 -5.04 33.87
CA ARG A 677 28.07 -3.94 34.40
C ARG A 677 27.81 -2.85 33.38
N LYS A 678 28.64 -2.78 32.35
CA LYS A 678 28.51 -1.80 31.28
C LYS A 678 28.28 -2.53 29.96
N PRO A 679 27.40 -1.99 29.10
CA PRO A 679 27.22 -2.53 27.75
C PRO A 679 28.42 -2.24 26.86
N GLU A 680 28.62 -3.13 25.88
CA GLU A 680 29.54 -2.92 24.77
C GLU A 680 28.97 -1.89 23.79
#